data_197fb68a44ec68c9a98c8d724f7a1abe
#
_entry.id   197fb68a44ec68c9a98c8d724f7a1abe
#
_cell.length_a   1.000
_cell.length_b   1.000
_cell.length_c   1.000
_cell.angle_alpha   90.00
_cell.angle_beta   90.00
_cell.angle_gamma   90.00
#
_symmetry.space_group_name_H-M   'P 1'
#
loop_
_entity.id
_entity.type
_entity.pdbx_description
1 polymer ?
#
loop_
_entity_poly.entity_id
_entity_poly.type
_entity_poly.pdbx_seq_one_letter_code
_entity_poly.pdbx_strand_id
1 'polypeptide(L)'
;MNTGYEGILQFRGKWRDYQERVLLHAQQYLKDGKIHIVAAPGSGKTTLGIELIRRLGAPCLIFSPSITIRQQWLMRIQEGFLTEQADPQEILSNNLKQMKQMTATTYQALYSAMKREQGTLEEDSGEAAEEDAAASEAVDGVDAADSKVAAGGVTEEADGEKETEQVDYRDFDIFKAVKEAGITTICLDEAHHLRSEWWKALETFLDKLPDMKIIALTATPPYDSTPAQWKRYIDMCGPIDEEIFTPELVREGSLCPHQDYVYFNWPTREEEAYVREHQKRMQMQVQKMMADETLRRIVSSHQGLMHPEEYSERFLDKPEYFTALLVYCQAKGIPFSGYLRKLIGTKGKLPGMDAHWMEVLLQGVLYEDRESYTMMEAERESLLQELKEAGAIYRNKVALRDNEAIKKVLMKSQGKMESIHTIVQAEYEALENDLRLLVLCDYIKKDKLPEIGSKDTLVTELGAVPIFEYLRRQNMAGIRLGVLSGTVIIVPMEVEAKLPELLAQYGCSGTLNPLGDTGYGQLMIKGKSTHTVAVVTELFRQGEIHTLIGTKSLLGEGWDAPCINSLILATYVGSFMLSNQMRGRAIRTDREQPDKTGNIWHLACIFPKERGQQSNTDTEGDYEMLERRFESFLGVSCREDVIESGIGRLDIPKITSKYEVDKANRMMLERAKDRNALRQRWNQSLQEVRNQMEIEQIDEIAAKEIETGYIFINAVCIEIIQVILAILLMSGRMMAQKLGNHPAFLLLGIALLAAFAGIVYQGIRLFKFSTPARRMKQLSKAMLDALRECGELEDGAHCRTEVESFNGFVVGTWLKGGTTRDKTTYSACMEELWGVIDNPRYLLIREKIFGTSRECYSVPEIFGRQKERALIFEKHMKRALGPYHVVSVSYTHLTLPT
;
A
#
# COMPACT_ATOMS: atom_id res chain seq x y z
N MET A 1 -26.35 25.33 25.49
CA MET A 1 -25.07 24.73 25.96
C MET A 1 -24.05 25.84 25.90
N ASN A 2 -23.50 26.28 27.03
CA ASN A 2 -22.36 27.22 26.98
C ASN A 2 -21.19 26.48 26.37
N THR A 3 -20.82 26.86 25.17
CA THR A 3 -19.65 26.30 24.51
C THR A 3 -18.43 26.99 25.12
N GLY A 4 -17.50 26.23 25.74
CA GLY A 4 -16.33 26.78 26.44
C GLY A 4 -15.37 27.60 25.56
N TYR A 5 -15.62 27.67 24.25
CA TYR A 5 -14.86 28.47 23.26
C TYR A 5 -15.68 29.65 22.70
N GLU A 6 -16.87 29.94 23.24
CA GLU A 6 -17.69 31.04 22.76
C GLU A 6 -16.99 32.38 23.04
N GLY A 7 -16.80 33.23 22.01
CA GLY A 7 -16.04 34.48 22.13
C GLY A 7 -14.50 34.31 22.08
N ILE A 8 -13.97 33.10 22.15
CA ILE A 8 -12.51 32.79 22.11
C ILE A 8 -12.07 32.35 20.73
N LEU A 9 -12.82 31.44 20.11
CA LEU A 9 -12.53 30.89 18.82
C LEU A 9 -13.61 31.20 17.78
N GLN A 10 -13.22 31.75 16.64
CA GLN A 10 -14.07 31.98 15.49
C GLN A 10 -13.29 31.79 14.21
N PHE A 11 -13.72 30.91 13.31
CA PHE A 11 -13.08 30.72 12.01
C PHE A 11 -13.18 32.00 11.15
N ARG A 12 -12.07 32.46 10.61
CA ARG A 12 -11.99 33.68 9.81
C ARG A 12 -12.00 33.42 8.30
N GLY A 13 -12.13 32.16 7.87
CA GLY A 13 -12.09 31.76 6.47
C GLY A 13 -13.44 31.33 5.92
N LYS A 14 -13.39 30.72 4.74
CA LYS A 14 -14.52 30.08 4.09
C LYS A 14 -14.35 28.54 4.19
N TRP A 15 -15.41 27.86 4.56
CA TRP A 15 -15.41 26.40 4.59
C TRP A 15 -15.36 25.85 3.17
N ARG A 16 -14.72 24.71 3.01
CA ARG A 16 -14.76 23.87 1.81
C ARG A 16 -16.03 23.03 1.85
N ASP A 17 -16.54 22.59 0.71
CA ASP A 17 -17.81 21.87 0.63
C ASP A 17 -17.81 20.60 1.50
N TYR A 18 -16.73 19.81 1.45
CA TYR A 18 -16.62 18.63 2.29
C TYR A 18 -16.55 18.98 3.80
N GLN A 19 -15.88 20.08 4.18
CA GLN A 19 -15.79 20.51 5.56
C GLN A 19 -17.17 20.90 6.08
N GLU A 20 -17.97 21.64 5.30
CA GLU A 20 -19.35 21.96 5.65
C GLU A 20 -20.19 20.70 5.83
N ARG A 21 -20.03 19.70 4.94
CA ARG A 21 -20.74 18.42 5.01
C ARG A 21 -20.38 17.66 6.29
N VAL A 22 -19.10 17.51 6.62
CA VAL A 22 -18.64 16.89 7.87
C VAL A 22 -19.20 17.63 9.09
N LEU A 23 -19.09 18.96 9.09
CA LEU A 23 -19.56 19.79 10.19
C LEU A 23 -21.08 19.73 10.40
N LEU A 24 -21.84 19.50 9.32
CA LEU A 24 -23.29 19.30 9.38
C LEU A 24 -23.64 17.96 10.05
N HIS A 25 -22.88 16.91 9.76
CA HIS A 25 -23.12 15.56 10.26
C HIS A 25 -22.35 15.22 11.56
N ALA A 26 -21.51 16.11 12.06
CA ALA A 26 -20.63 15.86 13.21
C ALA A 26 -21.33 15.28 14.45
N GLN A 27 -22.57 15.71 14.73
CA GLN A 27 -23.35 15.16 15.85
C GLN A 27 -23.82 13.71 15.61
N GLN A 28 -24.01 13.35 14.35
CA GLN A 28 -24.37 11.99 13.97
C GLN A 28 -23.16 11.06 14.09
N TYR A 29 -21.98 11.52 13.67
CA TYR A 29 -20.73 10.77 13.78
C TYR A 29 -20.35 10.52 15.25
N LEU A 30 -20.55 11.47 16.12
CA LEU A 30 -20.21 11.39 17.54
C LEU A 30 -21.07 10.42 18.38
N LYS A 31 -21.94 9.62 17.78
CA LYS A 31 -22.85 8.71 18.54
C LYS A 31 -22.12 7.66 19.36
N ASP A 32 -20.98 7.18 18.89
CA ASP A 32 -20.10 6.24 19.59
C ASP A 32 -19.00 6.93 20.41
N GLY A 33 -19.00 8.27 20.44
CA GLY A 33 -17.99 9.10 21.14
C GLY A 33 -16.76 9.40 20.28
N LYS A 34 -16.73 8.99 19.01
CA LYS A 34 -15.59 9.15 18.11
C LYS A 34 -16.01 9.81 16.81
N ILE A 35 -15.12 10.55 16.19
CA ILE A 35 -15.25 11.10 14.83
C ILE A 35 -13.98 10.74 14.08
N HIS A 36 -14.09 9.98 13.01
CA HIS A 36 -12.96 9.53 12.22
C HIS A 36 -13.07 10.02 10.78
N ILE A 37 -12.23 10.98 10.40
CA ILE A 37 -12.24 11.60 9.08
C ILE A 37 -10.95 11.28 8.33
N VAL A 38 -11.11 10.74 7.13
CA VAL A 38 -10.03 10.47 6.18
C VAL A 38 -10.08 11.50 5.08
N ALA A 39 -9.02 12.28 4.88
CA ALA A 39 -8.96 13.26 3.80
C ALA A 39 -7.53 13.48 3.32
N ALA A 40 -7.33 13.58 2.01
CA ALA A 40 -6.02 13.68 1.39
C ALA A 40 -5.13 14.80 2.00
N PRO A 41 -3.78 14.68 1.90
CA PRO A 41 -2.87 15.73 2.37
C PRO A 41 -3.17 17.08 1.67
N GLY A 42 -3.18 18.17 2.40
CA GLY A 42 -3.51 19.51 1.87
C GLY A 42 -5.02 19.83 1.80
N SER A 43 -5.88 18.88 2.16
CA SER A 43 -7.34 19.10 2.21
C SER A 43 -7.79 20.12 3.25
N GLY A 44 -7.01 20.40 4.30
CA GLY A 44 -7.37 21.31 5.39
C GLY A 44 -7.95 20.61 6.63
N LYS A 45 -7.56 19.35 6.88
CA LYS A 45 -7.94 18.56 8.06
C LYS A 45 -7.74 19.29 9.38
N THR A 46 -6.59 19.95 9.56
CA THR A 46 -6.28 20.71 10.78
C THR A 46 -7.33 21.78 11.07
N THR A 47 -7.75 22.54 10.04
CA THR A 47 -8.82 23.55 10.16
C THR A 47 -10.16 22.93 10.56
N LEU A 48 -10.50 21.79 9.94
CA LEU A 48 -11.70 21.03 10.30
C LEU A 48 -11.63 20.52 11.74
N GLY A 49 -10.49 19.96 12.16
CA GLY A 49 -10.27 19.46 13.51
C GLY A 49 -10.44 20.56 14.58
N ILE A 50 -9.89 21.77 14.37
CA ILE A 50 -10.05 22.90 15.28
C ILE A 50 -11.54 23.28 15.41
N GLU A 51 -12.28 23.29 14.32
CA GLU A 51 -13.71 23.59 14.36
C GLU A 51 -14.53 22.49 15.09
N LEU A 52 -14.18 21.21 14.86
CA LEU A 52 -14.81 20.12 15.60
C LEU A 52 -14.55 20.24 17.10
N ILE A 53 -13.30 20.54 17.51
CA ILE A 53 -12.94 20.80 18.92
C ILE A 53 -13.77 21.99 19.45
N ARG A 54 -13.85 23.09 18.71
CA ARG A 54 -14.64 24.28 19.09
C ARG A 54 -16.11 23.91 19.32
N ARG A 55 -16.72 23.11 18.44
CA ARG A 55 -18.12 22.68 18.56
C ARG A 55 -18.35 21.73 19.71
N LEU A 56 -17.37 20.89 20.07
CA LEU A 56 -17.44 20.04 21.26
C LEU A 56 -17.39 20.86 22.56
N GLY A 57 -16.80 22.05 22.54
CA GLY A 57 -16.86 23.03 23.60
C GLY A 57 -16.13 22.67 24.90
N ALA A 58 -15.22 21.69 24.84
CA ALA A 58 -14.48 21.17 25.98
C ALA A 58 -12.96 21.28 25.79
N PRO A 59 -12.16 21.40 26.86
CA PRO A 59 -10.72 21.39 26.77
C PRO A 59 -10.22 20.14 26.04
N CYS A 60 -9.24 20.34 25.12
CA CYS A 60 -8.76 19.33 24.19
C CYS A 60 -7.26 19.12 24.28
N LEU A 61 -6.85 17.84 24.21
CA LEU A 61 -5.47 17.42 24.03
C LEU A 61 -5.27 16.94 22.59
N ILE A 62 -4.39 17.61 21.87
CA ILE A 62 -4.11 17.35 20.46
C ILE A 62 -2.78 16.61 20.36
N PHE A 63 -2.80 15.39 19.83
CA PHE A 63 -1.61 14.59 19.57
C PHE A 63 -1.20 14.67 18.11
N SER A 64 0.10 14.84 17.87
CA SER A 64 0.69 14.90 16.54
C SER A 64 1.97 14.05 16.46
N PRO A 65 2.37 13.56 15.27
CA PRO A 65 3.54 12.69 15.11
C PRO A 65 4.87 13.45 15.29
N SER A 66 4.91 14.75 15.01
CA SER A 66 6.15 15.55 15.06
C SER A 66 5.94 16.92 15.70
N ILE A 67 7.06 17.53 16.15
CA ILE A 67 7.09 18.89 16.71
C ILE A 67 6.62 19.91 15.66
N THR A 68 6.98 19.72 14.42
CA THR A 68 6.61 20.60 13.32
C THR A 68 5.10 20.64 13.10
N ILE A 69 4.45 19.48 13.09
CA ILE A 69 2.98 19.39 12.97
C ILE A 69 2.30 19.98 14.21
N ARG A 70 2.82 19.72 15.41
CA ARG A 70 2.36 20.36 16.65
C ARG A 70 2.38 21.89 16.53
N GLN A 71 3.46 22.47 16.02
CA GLN A 71 3.59 23.92 15.81
C GLN A 71 2.59 24.44 14.78
N GLN A 72 2.35 23.69 13.70
CA GLN A 72 1.34 24.04 12.69
C GLN A 72 -0.08 24.10 13.29
N TRP A 73 -0.42 23.18 14.19
CA TRP A 73 -1.70 23.25 14.93
C TRP A 73 -1.81 24.56 15.70
N LEU A 74 -0.81 24.90 16.50
CA LEU A 74 -0.82 26.12 17.32
C LEU A 74 -0.88 27.39 16.45
N MET A 75 -0.08 27.47 15.37
CA MET A 75 -0.14 28.58 14.43
C MET A 75 -1.51 28.69 13.76
N ARG A 76 -2.08 27.57 13.31
CA ARG A 76 -3.40 27.58 12.66
C ARG A 76 -4.51 28.02 13.60
N ILE A 77 -4.44 27.65 14.89
CA ILE A 77 -5.38 28.13 15.90
C ILE A 77 -5.22 29.64 16.08
N GLN A 78 -3.99 30.14 16.25
CA GLN A 78 -3.72 31.56 16.46
C GLN A 78 -4.17 32.42 15.28
N GLU A 79 -3.76 32.06 14.07
CA GLU A 79 -3.99 32.89 12.87
C GLU A 79 -5.41 32.75 12.33
N GLY A 80 -5.99 31.53 12.41
CA GLY A 80 -7.25 31.22 11.75
C GLY A 80 -8.49 31.30 12.63
N PHE A 81 -8.34 31.19 13.95
CA PHE A 81 -9.48 31.02 14.86
C PHE A 81 -9.48 31.97 16.06
N LEU A 82 -8.33 32.30 16.66
CA LEU A 82 -8.34 33.13 17.86
C LEU A 82 -8.90 34.52 17.58
N THR A 83 -9.84 34.94 18.42
CA THR A 83 -10.38 36.31 18.37
C THR A 83 -9.35 37.32 18.91
N GLU A 84 -9.50 38.61 18.58
CA GLU A 84 -8.60 39.67 19.05
C GLU A 84 -8.60 39.88 20.56
N GLN A 85 -9.65 39.40 21.23
CA GLN A 85 -9.83 39.51 22.69
C GLN A 85 -9.19 38.34 23.45
N ALA A 86 -8.82 37.28 22.79
CA ALA A 86 -8.29 36.06 23.35
C ALA A 86 -6.77 36.08 23.44
N ASP A 87 -6.19 35.90 24.63
CA ASP A 87 -4.77 35.81 24.84
C ASP A 87 -4.30 34.37 24.50
N PRO A 88 -3.44 34.20 23.45
CA PRO A 88 -2.88 32.91 23.12
C PRO A 88 -2.18 32.22 24.30
N GLN A 89 -1.55 32.99 25.17
CA GLN A 89 -0.81 32.46 26.31
C GLN A 89 -1.73 31.88 27.39
N GLU A 90 -2.98 32.29 27.46
CA GLU A 90 -3.93 31.71 28.43
C GLU A 90 -4.63 30.47 27.90
N ILE A 91 -4.78 30.35 26.57
CA ILE A 91 -5.61 29.34 25.93
C ILE A 91 -4.79 28.17 25.39
N LEU A 92 -3.60 28.43 24.85
CA LEU A 92 -2.77 27.48 24.17
C LEU A 92 -1.59 26.99 25.01
N SER A 93 -1.30 25.70 24.93
CA SER A 93 -0.08 25.11 25.49
C SER A 93 0.55 24.09 24.54
N ASN A 94 1.88 23.96 24.62
CA ASN A 94 2.63 22.89 24.00
C ASN A 94 3.26 21.93 25.03
N ASN A 95 2.92 22.10 26.31
CA ASN A 95 3.54 21.40 27.42
C ASN A 95 2.48 20.63 28.26
N LEU A 96 2.66 19.33 28.40
CA LEU A 96 1.78 18.46 29.20
C LEU A 96 1.77 18.83 30.69
N LYS A 97 2.83 19.44 31.21
CA LYS A 97 2.86 19.92 32.60
C LYS A 97 2.05 21.18 32.84
N GLN A 98 1.69 21.90 31.80
CA GLN A 98 0.93 23.14 31.85
C GLN A 98 -0.21 23.08 30.84
N MET A 99 -1.11 22.12 31.03
CA MET A 99 -2.25 21.95 30.14
C MET A 99 -3.20 23.17 30.26
N LYS A 100 -3.74 23.56 29.09
CA LYS A 100 -4.68 24.64 28.93
C LYS A 100 -5.88 24.18 28.12
N GLN A 101 -6.77 25.10 27.75
CA GLN A 101 -7.98 24.75 26.99
C GLN A 101 -7.70 23.97 25.73
N MET A 102 -6.62 24.33 25.01
CA MET A 102 -6.10 23.58 23.86
C MET A 102 -4.61 23.31 24.06
N THR A 103 -4.27 22.07 24.28
CA THR A 103 -2.87 21.64 24.47
C THR A 103 -2.48 20.74 23.32
N ALA A 104 -1.51 21.21 22.51
CA ALA A 104 -0.95 20.41 21.42
C ALA A 104 0.38 19.78 21.85
N THR A 105 0.52 18.49 21.66
CA THR A 105 1.71 17.72 22.06
C THR A 105 2.05 16.65 21.03
N THR A 106 3.12 15.91 21.26
CA THR A 106 3.50 14.79 20.38
C THR A 106 3.20 13.44 21.03
N TYR A 107 3.01 12.39 20.23
CA TYR A 107 2.88 11.01 20.72
C TYR A 107 4.10 10.58 21.54
N GLN A 108 5.30 11.04 21.14
CA GLN A 108 6.53 10.79 21.88
C GLN A 108 6.50 11.43 23.30
N ALA A 109 5.95 12.63 23.44
CA ALA A 109 5.82 13.29 24.75
C ALA A 109 4.86 12.53 25.67
N LEU A 110 3.72 12.00 25.12
CA LEU A 110 2.84 11.11 25.83
C LEU A 110 3.56 9.85 26.31
N TYR A 111 4.26 9.17 25.40
CA TYR A 111 5.04 7.97 25.74
C TYR A 111 6.06 8.25 26.86
N SER A 112 6.78 9.37 26.76
CA SER A 112 7.76 9.77 27.77
C SER A 112 7.12 10.05 29.13
N ALA A 113 5.91 10.64 29.15
CA ALA A 113 5.14 10.88 30.37
C ALA A 113 4.57 9.59 30.98
N MET A 114 4.23 8.60 30.15
CA MET A 114 3.65 7.31 30.55
C MET A 114 4.70 6.26 30.96
N LYS A 115 5.93 6.32 30.44
CA LYS A 115 6.98 5.31 30.63
C LYS A 115 7.30 5.04 32.10
N ARG A 116 6.96 5.93 32.97
CA ARG A 116 7.21 5.81 34.41
C ARG A 116 6.19 4.97 35.17
N GLU A 117 4.94 4.96 34.73
CA GLU A 117 3.92 4.10 35.33
C GLU A 117 4.08 2.63 34.94
N GLN A 118 4.75 2.37 33.83
CA GLN A 118 5.04 1.01 33.32
C GLN A 118 6.31 0.37 33.94
N GLY A 119 7.01 1.06 34.83
CA GLY A 119 8.20 0.55 35.51
C GLY A 119 7.99 -0.69 36.40
N THR A 120 6.86 -1.36 36.28
CA THR A 120 6.47 -2.60 36.97
C THR A 120 5.73 -3.58 36.06
N LEU A 121 5.86 -3.50 34.74
CA LEU A 121 5.43 -4.57 33.86
C LEU A 121 6.64 -5.38 33.46
N GLU A 122 6.76 -6.54 34.10
CA GLU A 122 7.77 -7.57 33.90
C GLU A 122 7.89 -7.96 32.43
N GLU A 123 9.11 -8.28 32.07
CA GLU A 123 9.55 -9.00 30.89
C GLU A 123 8.80 -10.35 30.78
N ASP A 124 7.56 -10.32 30.30
CA ASP A 124 6.89 -11.55 29.95
C ASP A 124 6.06 -11.33 28.67
N SER A 125 6.71 -11.60 27.58
CA SER A 125 6.14 -12.02 26.29
C SER A 125 7.18 -11.92 25.15
N GLY A 126 8.10 -12.86 25.15
CA GLY A 126 9.15 -12.97 24.12
C GLY A 126 8.69 -13.45 22.74
N GLU A 127 7.42 -13.78 22.54
CA GLU A 127 6.96 -14.35 21.25
C GLU A 127 6.15 -13.37 20.38
N ALA A 128 5.43 -12.43 20.97
CA ALA A 128 4.69 -11.43 20.19
C ALA A 128 5.53 -10.20 19.76
N ALA A 129 6.66 -9.97 20.39
CA ALA A 129 7.57 -8.85 20.10
C ALA A 129 8.46 -9.13 18.88
N GLU A 130 8.66 -10.38 18.48
CA GLU A 130 9.48 -10.73 17.31
C GLU A 130 8.72 -10.56 15.99
N GLU A 131 7.40 -10.75 15.94
CA GLU A 131 6.59 -10.51 14.73
C GLU A 131 6.37 -9.01 14.45
N ASP A 132 6.16 -8.19 15.47
CA ASP A 132 6.00 -6.73 15.31
C ASP A 132 7.33 -6.02 15.03
N ALA A 133 8.45 -6.52 15.57
CA ALA A 133 9.80 -6.04 15.25
C ALA A 133 10.14 -6.32 13.78
N ALA A 134 9.73 -7.45 13.22
CA ALA A 134 9.98 -7.79 11.83
C ALA A 134 9.21 -6.87 10.85
N ALA A 135 8.03 -6.38 11.21
CA ALA A 135 7.25 -5.46 10.39
C ALA A 135 7.74 -4.00 10.52
N SER A 136 8.16 -3.55 11.71
CA SER A 136 8.68 -2.19 11.92
C SER A 136 10.14 -2.04 11.49
N GLU A 137 10.96 -3.09 11.62
CA GLU A 137 12.34 -3.11 11.13
C GLU A 137 12.42 -3.18 9.59
N ALA A 138 11.37 -3.59 8.90
CA ALA A 138 11.30 -3.46 7.44
C ALA A 138 11.30 -1.99 6.98
N VAL A 139 10.91 -1.06 7.85
CA VAL A 139 10.92 0.39 7.59
C VAL A 139 12.21 1.06 8.09
N ASP A 140 12.76 0.63 9.24
CA ASP A 140 13.95 1.25 9.86
C ASP A 140 15.27 0.44 9.71
N GLY A 141 15.22 -0.76 9.17
CA GLY A 141 16.32 -1.74 9.18
C GLY A 141 17.45 -1.54 8.18
N VAL A 142 17.63 -0.34 7.61
CA VAL A 142 18.70 -0.09 6.63
C VAL A 142 20.01 0.41 7.26
N ASP A 143 20.01 0.92 8.49
CA ASP A 143 21.14 1.69 9.03
C ASP A 143 21.97 1.05 10.17
N ALA A 144 21.66 -0.16 10.63
CA ALA A 144 22.35 -0.71 11.81
C ALA A 144 23.50 -1.71 11.56
N ALA A 145 23.73 -2.13 10.31
CA ALA A 145 24.67 -3.23 10.02
C ALA A 145 26.07 -2.82 9.51
N ASP A 146 26.29 -1.58 9.09
CA ASP A 146 27.58 -1.15 8.51
C ASP A 146 28.55 -0.46 9.49
N SER A 147 28.22 -0.36 10.78
CA SER A 147 29.08 0.38 11.75
C SER A 147 29.97 -0.49 12.65
N LYS A 148 30.18 -1.78 12.34
CA LYS A 148 30.99 -2.67 13.20
C LYS A 148 32.32 -3.17 12.61
N VAL A 149 32.84 -2.60 11.55
CA VAL A 149 34.21 -2.89 11.09
C VAL A 149 34.98 -1.58 10.86
N ALA A 150 35.36 -0.92 11.94
CA ALA A 150 36.57 -0.10 12.08
C ALA A 150 36.63 0.40 13.53
N ALA A 151 37.24 -0.38 14.41
CA ALA A 151 37.57 0.07 15.75
C ALA A 151 38.75 1.01 15.68
N GLY A 152 38.49 2.28 15.94
CA GLY A 152 39.52 3.29 16.05
C GLY A 152 38.96 4.69 16.19
N GLY A 153 38.52 5.03 17.41
CA GLY A 153 38.40 6.34 18.01
C GLY A 153 37.84 7.45 17.13
N VAL A 154 36.62 7.80 17.37
CA VAL A 154 36.05 9.14 17.65
C VAL A 154 34.54 8.95 17.68
N THR A 155 33.91 9.18 18.79
CA THR A 155 32.45 9.24 18.92
C THR A 155 31.97 10.51 18.23
N GLU A 156 31.50 10.41 16.99
CA GLU A 156 30.69 11.43 16.36
C GLU A 156 29.22 11.12 16.60
N GLU A 157 28.63 11.93 17.43
CA GLU A 157 27.20 11.97 17.72
C GLU A 157 26.43 12.24 16.43
N ALA A 158 25.42 11.40 16.18
CA ALA A 158 24.39 11.66 15.19
C ALA A 158 23.54 12.86 15.67
N ASP A 159 23.91 14.08 15.28
CA ASP A 159 23.15 15.32 15.48
C ASP A 159 22.17 15.53 14.31
N GLY A 160 21.07 14.83 14.34
CA GLY A 160 19.86 15.12 13.62
C GLY A 160 18.72 15.22 14.65
N GLU A 161 18.26 16.47 14.90
CA GLU A 161 17.11 16.80 15.75
C GLU A 161 17.22 16.48 17.25
N LYS A 162 18.15 17.11 17.95
CA LYS A 162 18.01 17.39 19.38
C LYS A 162 17.51 18.81 19.64
N GLU A 163 16.31 19.20 19.17
CA GLU A 163 15.44 20.08 19.93
C GLU A 163 14.43 19.23 20.68
N THR A 164 14.87 18.23 21.40
CA THR A 164 14.11 17.72 22.54
C THR A 164 14.24 18.78 23.60
N GLU A 165 13.22 19.61 23.79
CA GLU A 165 12.89 20.09 25.13
C GLU A 165 12.76 18.81 25.96
N GLN A 166 13.82 18.40 26.62
CA GLN A 166 13.79 17.30 27.59
C GLN A 166 13.01 17.77 28.79
N VAL A 167 11.68 17.77 28.65
CA VAL A 167 10.79 17.99 29.78
C VAL A 167 10.97 16.79 30.69
N ASP A 168 11.52 17.03 31.87
CA ASP A 168 11.67 15.98 32.87
C ASP A 168 10.31 15.62 33.46
N TYR A 169 9.79 14.43 33.14
CA TYR A 169 8.50 13.92 33.64
C TYR A 169 8.65 13.10 34.94
N ARG A 170 9.78 13.16 35.67
CA ARG A 170 10.06 12.29 36.84
C ARG A 170 9.03 12.36 37.97
N ASP A 171 8.34 13.47 38.18
CA ASP A 171 7.32 13.65 39.21
C ASP A 171 5.97 14.07 38.63
N PHE A 172 5.70 13.74 37.39
CA PHE A 172 4.51 14.15 36.67
C PHE A 172 3.51 13.00 36.54
N ASP A 173 2.30 13.22 37.03
CA ASP A 173 1.14 12.34 36.86
C ASP A 173 0.22 12.92 35.78
N ILE A 174 0.24 12.30 34.58
CA ILE A 174 -0.53 12.76 33.44
C ILE A 174 -2.05 12.64 33.68
N PHE A 175 -2.52 11.60 34.38
CA PHE A 175 -3.95 11.39 34.61
C PHE A 175 -4.50 12.44 35.56
N LYS A 176 -3.72 12.81 36.57
CA LYS A 176 -4.08 13.90 37.50
C LYS A 176 -4.13 15.23 36.74
N ALA A 177 -3.11 15.51 35.91
CA ALA A 177 -3.05 16.76 35.15
C ALA A 177 -4.20 16.88 34.13
N VAL A 178 -4.56 15.80 33.45
CA VAL A 178 -5.73 15.76 32.55
C VAL A 178 -7.03 16.03 33.26
N LYS A 179 -7.23 15.45 34.46
CA LYS A 179 -8.43 15.70 35.28
C LYS A 179 -8.48 17.12 35.79
N GLU A 180 -7.37 17.67 36.28
CA GLU A 180 -7.27 19.04 36.78
C GLU A 180 -7.50 20.08 35.68
N ALA A 181 -7.00 19.80 34.44
CA ALA A 181 -7.23 20.63 33.27
C ALA A 181 -8.66 20.47 32.68
N GLY A 182 -9.44 19.50 33.17
CA GLY A 182 -10.81 19.24 32.69
C GLY A 182 -10.86 18.78 31.23
N ILE A 183 -9.82 18.12 30.73
CA ILE A 183 -9.75 17.62 29.35
C ILE A 183 -10.70 16.45 29.20
N THR A 184 -11.61 16.54 28.23
CA THR A 184 -12.58 15.51 27.89
C THR A 184 -12.59 15.18 26.38
N THR A 185 -11.75 15.85 25.60
CA THR A 185 -11.63 15.65 24.16
C THR A 185 -10.17 15.38 23.78
N ILE A 186 -9.96 14.42 22.92
CA ILE A 186 -8.65 14.09 22.35
C ILE A 186 -8.75 14.21 20.84
N CYS A 187 -7.80 14.89 20.22
CA CYS A 187 -7.63 14.91 18.78
C CYS A 187 -6.36 14.14 18.39
N LEU A 188 -6.53 13.09 17.60
CA LEU A 188 -5.45 12.27 17.07
C LEU A 188 -5.17 12.71 15.63
N ASP A 189 -4.05 13.36 15.41
CA ASP A 189 -3.61 13.72 14.05
C ASP A 189 -2.61 12.71 13.54
N GLU A 190 -2.88 12.15 12.36
CA GLU A 190 -2.06 11.12 11.67
C GLU A 190 -1.70 9.93 12.60
N ALA A 191 -2.70 9.38 13.30
CA ALA A 191 -2.53 8.32 14.30
C ALA A 191 -1.87 7.03 13.76
N HIS A 192 -1.86 6.83 12.45
CA HIS A 192 -1.23 5.71 11.79
C HIS A 192 0.32 5.73 11.86
N HIS A 193 0.95 6.88 12.21
CA HIS A 193 2.41 7.00 12.40
C HIS A 193 2.90 6.49 13.76
N LEU A 194 2.03 5.90 14.56
CA LEU A 194 2.41 5.45 15.89
C LEU A 194 3.33 4.23 15.82
N ARG A 195 4.50 4.31 16.47
CA ARG A 195 5.36 3.16 16.74
C ARG A 195 4.70 2.23 17.76
N SER A 196 5.04 0.95 17.77
CA SER A 196 4.43 -0.05 18.64
C SER A 196 4.38 0.37 20.12
N GLU A 197 5.44 1.01 20.61
CA GLU A 197 5.52 1.51 21.99
C GLU A 197 4.59 2.71 22.26
N TRP A 198 4.44 3.59 21.27
CA TRP A 198 3.54 4.75 21.38
C TRP A 198 2.07 4.31 21.29
N TRP A 199 1.79 3.28 20.49
CA TRP A 199 0.50 2.63 20.47
C TRP A 199 0.09 2.13 21.85
N LYS A 200 0.94 1.32 22.50
CA LYS A 200 0.70 0.79 23.84
C LYS A 200 0.47 1.91 24.86
N ALA A 201 1.25 2.99 24.77
CA ALA A 201 1.08 4.14 25.65
C ALA A 201 -0.26 4.83 25.45
N LEU A 202 -0.68 5.05 24.19
CA LEU A 202 -1.95 5.70 23.87
C LEU A 202 -3.15 4.82 24.24
N GLU A 203 -3.09 3.52 23.98
CA GLU A 203 -4.13 2.56 24.42
C GLU A 203 -4.28 2.57 25.93
N THR A 204 -3.17 2.42 26.68
CA THR A 204 -3.20 2.48 28.13
C THR A 204 -3.74 3.82 28.65
N PHE A 205 -3.43 4.91 27.96
CA PHE A 205 -3.95 6.24 28.30
C PHE A 205 -5.47 6.33 28.10
N LEU A 206 -5.99 5.83 26.99
CA LEU A 206 -7.42 5.84 26.67
C LEU A 206 -8.20 4.86 27.55
N ASP A 207 -7.67 3.68 27.82
CA ASP A 207 -8.32 2.68 28.71
C ASP A 207 -8.56 3.23 30.13
N LYS A 208 -7.63 4.05 30.63
CA LYS A 208 -7.79 4.71 31.94
C LYS A 208 -8.74 5.94 31.92
N LEU A 209 -9.12 6.38 30.72
CA LEU A 209 -9.97 7.56 30.49
C LEU A 209 -11.11 7.24 29.51
N PRO A 210 -12.02 6.31 29.83
CA PRO A 210 -12.99 5.76 28.87
C PRO A 210 -14.04 6.76 28.36
N ASP A 211 -14.25 7.87 29.07
CA ASP A 211 -15.26 8.88 28.72
C ASP A 211 -14.74 9.97 27.76
N MET A 212 -13.53 9.82 27.23
CA MET A 212 -12.94 10.77 26.30
C MET A 212 -13.63 10.72 24.94
N LYS A 213 -13.93 11.88 24.38
CA LYS A 213 -14.33 12.01 22.98
C LYS A 213 -13.09 12.05 22.09
N ILE A 214 -13.11 11.31 21.00
CA ILE A 214 -11.98 11.17 20.09
C ILE A 214 -12.32 11.81 18.76
N ILE A 215 -11.42 12.64 18.23
CA ILE A 215 -11.42 13.14 16.87
C ILE A 215 -10.17 12.57 16.20
N ALA A 216 -10.32 11.63 15.30
CA ALA A 216 -9.24 11.06 14.52
C ALA A 216 -9.20 11.67 13.12
N LEU A 217 -8.06 12.25 12.75
CA LEU A 217 -7.85 12.88 11.45
C LEU A 217 -6.64 12.24 10.79
N THR A 218 -6.82 11.71 9.60
CA THR A 218 -5.72 11.12 8.85
C THR A 218 -5.84 11.39 7.35
N ALA A 219 -4.71 11.37 6.65
CA ALA A 219 -4.71 11.37 5.19
C ALA A 219 -4.72 9.96 4.62
N THR A 220 -4.20 9.01 5.34
CA THR A 220 -3.91 7.66 4.86
C THR A 220 -4.05 6.67 6.02
N PRO A 221 -5.22 6.08 6.20
CA PRO A 221 -5.35 4.93 7.09
C PRO A 221 -4.38 3.81 6.69
N PRO A 222 -3.97 2.94 7.59
CA PRO A 222 -3.02 1.87 7.30
C PRO A 222 -3.72 0.70 6.56
N TYR A 223 -4.17 0.94 5.33
CA TYR A 223 -4.90 -0.06 4.52
C TYR A 223 -4.08 -1.29 4.17
N ASP A 224 -2.75 -1.16 4.12
CA ASP A 224 -1.77 -2.20 3.88
C ASP A 224 -1.36 -2.98 5.15
N SER A 225 -2.00 -2.71 6.28
CA SER A 225 -1.72 -3.36 7.56
C SER A 225 -2.38 -4.74 7.69
N THR A 226 -1.85 -5.56 8.61
CA THR A 226 -2.49 -6.85 8.95
C THR A 226 -3.89 -6.65 9.54
N PRO A 227 -4.79 -7.64 9.46
CA PRO A 227 -6.13 -7.53 10.04
C PRO A 227 -6.14 -7.22 11.53
N ALA A 228 -5.15 -7.72 12.28
CA ALA A 228 -5.02 -7.42 13.71
C ALA A 228 -4.62 -5.95 13.95
N GLN A 229 -3.67 -5.42 13.18
CA GLN A 229 -3.26 -4.01 13.24
C GLN A 229 -4.40 -3.08 12.80
N TRP A 230 -5.12 -3.45 11.74
CA TRP A 230 -6.29 -2.70 11.30
C TRP A 230 -7.38 -2.65 12.37
N LYS A 231 -7.72 -3.80 12.95
CA LYS A 231 -8.72 -3.84 14.02
C LYS A 231 -8.33 -2.93 15.19
N ARG A 232 -7.07 -2.98 15.60
CA ARG A 232 -6.52 -2.14 16.66
C ARG A 232 -6.63 -0.66 16.34
N TYR A 233 -6.35 -0.28 15.09
CA TYR A 233 -6.50 1.09 14.61
C TYR A 233 -7.95 1.58 14.68
N ILE A 234 -8.90 0.77 14.19
CA ILE A 234 -10.33 1.08 14.21
C ILE A 234 -10.89 1.07 15.63
N ASP A 235 -10.48 0.16 16.49
CA ASP A 235 -10.88 0.14 17.90
C ASP A 235 -10.49 1.45 18.61
N MET A 236 -9.39 2.07 18.23
CA MET A 236 -8.94 3.35 18.79
C MET A 236 -9.60 4.55 18.12
N CYS A 237 -9.52 4.67 16.81
CA CYS A 237 -9.98 5.85 16.07
C CYS A 237 -11.49 5.88 15.82
N GLY A 238 -12.18 4.74 15.94
CA GLY A 238 -13.55 4.54 15.49
C GLY A 238 -13.63 4.09 14.03
N PRO A 239 -14.79 3.60 13.58
CA PRO A 239 -15.06 3.39 12.17
C PRO A 239 -14.89 4.71 11.39
N ILE A 240 -14.54 4.61 10.11
CA ILE A 240 -14.40 5.80 9.26
C ILE A 240 -15.80 6.38 9.02
N ASP A 241 -16.06 7.59 9.53
CA ASP A 241 -17.33 8.29 9.34
C ASP A 241 -17.43 8.94 7.97
N GLU A 242 -16.33 9.50 7.48
CA GLU A 242 -16.28 10.10 6.16
C GLU A 242 -14.89 10.02 5.55
N GLU A 243 -14.84 9.61 4.29
CA GLU A 243 -13.65 9.53 3.49
C GLU A 243 -13.76 10.49 2.30
N ILE A 244 -12.81 11.44 2.22
CA ILE A 244 -12.79 12.48 1.21
C ILE A 244 -11.71 12.15 0.18
N PHE A 245 -12.14 11.77 -1.00
CA PHE A 245 -11.26 11.34 -2.07
C PHE A 245 -10.58 12.50 -2.80
N THR A 246 -9.38 12.26 -3.28
CA THR A 246 -8.60 13.24 -4.06
C THR A 246 -9.37 13.89 -5.21
N PRO A 247 -10.14 13.18 -6.03
CA PRO A 247 -10.92 13.79 -7.11
C PRO A 247 -11.98 14.78 -6.64
N GLU A 248 -12.62 14.53 -5.52
CA GLU A 248 -13.55 15.49 -4.93
C GLU A 248 -12.85 16.81 -4.61
N LEU A 249 -11.65 16.73 -4.01
CA LEU A 249 -10.85 17.90 -3.66
C LEU A 249 -10.30 18.65 -4.90
N VAL A 250 -10.01 17.94 -5.98
CA VAL A 250 -9.63 18.56 -7.26
C VAL A 250 -10.83 19.27 -7.88
N ARG A 251 -12.01 18.67 -7.84
CA ARG A 251 -13.26 19.27 -8.32
C ARG A 251 -13.60 20.56 -7.59
N GLU A 252 -13.40 20.60 -6.27
CA GLU A 252 -13.62 21.77 -5.43
C GLU A 252 -12.52 22.84 -5.56
N GLY A 253 -11.45 22.55 -6.30
CA GLY A 253 -10.28 23.44 -6.39
C GLY A 253 -9.45 23.49 -5.09
N SER A 254 -9.61 22.52 -4.22
CA SER A 254 -8.83 22.36 -2.99
C SER A 254 -7.48 21.73 -3.24
N LEU A 255 -7.37 20.90 -4.26
CA LEU A 255 -6.15 20.32 -4.81
C LEU A 255 -6.04 20.65 -6.29
N CYS A 256 -4.82 20.71 -6.83
CA CYS A 256 -4.60 20.95 -8.25
C CYS A 256 -4.72 19.64 -9.07
N PRO A 257 -5.07 19.70 -10.35
CA PRO A 257 -4.93 18.59 -11.29
C PRO A 257 -3.51 18.05 -11.27
N HIS A 258 -3.34 16.73 -11.20
CA HIS A 258 -2.04 16.10 -11.07
C HIS A 258 -1.98 14.75 -11.74
N GLN A 259 -0.78 14.27 -12.01
CA GLN A 259 -0.53 12.95 -12.58
C GLN A 259 0.73 12.35 -11.99
N ASP A 260 0.66 11.06 -11.70
CA ASP A 260 1.83 10.25 -11.39
C ASP A 260 2.42 9.73 -12.70
N TYR A 261 3.73 9.74 -12.79
CA TYR A 261 4.51 9.20 -13.88
C TYR A 261 5.57 8.25 -13.36
N VAL A 262 5.90 7.22 -14.12
CA VAL A 262 6.97 6.30 -13.79
C VAL A 262 8.10 6.49 -14.79
N TYR A 263 9.31 6.66 -14.29
CA TYR A 263 10.50 6.69 -15.10
C TYR A 263 11.37 5.49 -14.76
N PHE A 264 11.61 4.66 -15.76
CA PHE A 264 12.37 3.44 -15.61
C PHE A 264 13.84 3.68 -15.88
N ASN A 265 14.70 3.11 -15.04
CA ASN A 265 16.11 3.02 -15.33
C ASN A 265 16.57 1.56 -15.44
N TRP A 266 17.60 1.37 -16.21
CA TRP A 266 18.32 0.12 -16.28
C TRP A 266 19.50 0.16 -15.32
N PRO A 267 19.87 -0.97 -14.69
CA PRO A 267 21.05 -1.00 -13.85
C PRO A 267 22.31 -0.59 -14.64
N THR A 268 23.28 -0.01 -13.98
CA THR A 268 24.59 0.24 -14.57
C THR A 268 25.26 -1.09 -14.96
N ARG A 269 26.30 -1.05 -15.80
CA ARG A 269 27.02 -2.27 -16.20
C ARG A 269 27.60 -3.03 -15.00
N GLU A 270 28.03 -2.31 -14.00
CA GLU A 270 28.59 -2.90 -12.75
C GLU A 270 27.49 -3.55 -11.93
N GLU A 271 26.37 -2.87 -11.75
CA GLU A 271 25.19 -3.40 -11.06
C GLU A 271 24.61 -4.61 -11.79
N GLU A 272 24.50 -4.55 -13.13
CA GLU A 272 24.07 -5.68 -13.95
C GLU A 272 25.02 -6.88 -13.81
N ALA A 273 26.32 -6.64 -13.85
CA ALA A 273 27.31 -7.70 -13.66
C ALA A 273 27.18 -8.35 -12.28
N TYR A 274 26.98 -7.53 -11.24
CA TYR A 274 26.77 -8.01 -9.87
C TYR A 274 25.52 -8.88 -9.76
N VAL A 275 24.38 -8.40 -10.31
CA VAL A 275 23.11 -9.15 -10.30
C VAL A 275 23.26 -10.48 -11.02
N ARG A 276 23.86 -10.49 -12.24
CA ARG A 276 24.09 -11.71 -13.02
C ARG A 276 25.04 -12.69 -12.32
N GLU A 277 26.10 -12.19 -11.73
CA GLU A 277 27.03 -13.02 -10.97
C GLU A 277 26.35 -13.64 -9.75
N HIS A 278 25.54 -12.86 -9.04
CA HIS A 278 24.76 -13.37 -7.92
C HIS A 278 23.76 -14.45 -8.36
N GLN A 279 22.98 -14.20 -9.40
CA GLN A 279 22.05 -15.19 -9.99
C GLN A 279 22.78 -16.49 -10.37
N LYS A 280 23.91 -16.36 -11.05
CA LYS A 280 24.75 -17.52 -11.41
C LYS A 280 25.23 -18.28 -10.16
N ARG A 281 25.65 -17.56 -9.12
CA ARG A 281 26.08 -18.15 -7.84
C ARG A 281 24.94 -18.91 -7.18
N MET A 282 23.73 -18.35 -7.16
CA MET A 282 22.54 -19.01 -6.59
C MET A 282 22.14 -20.24 -7.41
N GLN A 283 22.22 -20.20 -8.74
CA GLN A 283 21.99 -21.37 -9.58
C GLN A 283 23.01 -22.48 -9.30
N MET A 284 24.29 -22.13 -9.13
CA MET A 284 25.32 -23.09 -8.75
C MET A 284 25.05 -23.67 -7.35
N GLN A 285 24.56 -22.84 -6.42
CA GLN A 285 24.21 -23.31 -5.05
C GLN A 285 23.02 -24.27 -5.11
N VAL A 286 22.00 -24.01 -5.90
CA VAL A 286 20.89 -24.97 -6.12
C VAL A 286 21.40 -26.30 -6.66
N GLN A 287 22.29 -26.27 -7.67
CA GLN A 287 22.90 -27.50 -8.22
C GLN A 287 23.74 -28.23 -7.16
N LYS A 288 24.49 -27.50 -6.33
CA LYS A 288 25.28 -28.05 -5.25
C LYS A 288 24.38 -28.72 -4.18
N MET A 289 23.31 -28.04 -3.75
CA MET A 289 22.32 -28.60 -2.83
C MET A 289 21.64 -29.84 -3.42
N MET A 290 21.38 -29.83 -4.73
CA MET A 290 20.88 -31.03 -5.40
C MET A 290 21.91 -32.17 -5.40
N ALA A 291 23.19 -31.92 -5.44
CA ALA A 291 24.21 -32.95 -5.38
C ALA A 291 24.54 -33.41 -3.93
N ASP A 292 24.14 -32.63 -2.94
CA ASP A 292 24.54 -32.83 -1.55
C ASP A 292 23.91 -34.07 -0.92
N GLU A 293 24.75 -35.02 -0.46
CA GLU A 293 24.31 -36.24 0.24
C GLU A 293 23.91 -35.96 1.70
N THR A 294 24.37 -34.85 2.28
CA THR A 294 23.97 -34.43 3.64
C THR A 294 22.54 -33.96 3.63
N LEU A 295 22.16 -33.07 2.70
CA LEU A 295 20.78 -32.66 2.51
C LEU A 295 19.85 -33.86 2.23
N ARG A 296 20.33 -34.80 1.39
CA ARG A 296 19.58 -36.02 1.10
C ARG A 296 19.31 -36.84 2.37
N ARG A 297 20.31 -37.02 3.25
CA ARG A 297 20.16 -37.71 4.53
C ARG A 297 19.17 -36.99 5.45
N ILE A 298 19.33 -35.67 5.58
CA ILE A 298 18.42 -34.85 6.38
C ILE A 298 17.00 -35.05 5.90
N VAL A 299 16.71 -34.86 4.60
CA VAL A 299 15.37 -35.00 4.05
C VAL A 299 14.83 -36.43 4.23
N SER A 300 15.67 -37.46 4.06
CA SER A 300 15.26 -38.85 4.26
C SER A 300 14.89 -39.15 5.71
N SER A 301 15.37 -38.38 6.69
CA SER A 301 15.06 -38.54 8.12
C SER A 301 13.75 -37.90 8.55
N HIS A 302 13.05 -37.19 7.66
CA HIS A 302 11.83 -36.49 7.99
C HIS A 302 10.76 -37.46 8.48
N GLN A 303 10.25 -37.26 9.70
CA GLN A 303 9.32 -38.19 10.34
C GLN A 303 8.00 -38.37 9.58
N GLY A 304 7.52 -37.31 8.94
CA GLY A 304 6.31 -37.42 8.12
C GLY A 304 6.48 -38.27 6.85
N LEU A 305 7.71 -38.54 6.38
CA LEU A 305 7.94 -39.53 5.33
C LEU A 305 7.81 -40.96 5.88
N MET A 306 8.15 -41.19 7.16
CA MET A 306 8.11 -42.48 7.83
C MET A 306 6.72 -42.76 8.41
N HIS A 307 6.05 -41.78 8.99
CA HIS A 307 4.75 -41.88 9.64
C HIS A 307 3.72 -40.89 9.00
N PRO A 308 3.34 -41.09 7.74
CA PRO A 308 2.60 -40.08 6.97
C PRO A 308 1.19 -39.82 7.49
N GLU A 309 0.57 -40.79 8.18
CA GLU A 309 -0.80 -40.61 8.69
C GLU A 309 -0.83 -39.73 9.95
N GLU A 310 0.21 -39.78 10.79
CA GLU A 310 0.33 -38.97 12.01
C GLU A 310 0.66 -37.53 11.71
N TYR A 311 1.33 -37.26 10.58
CA TYR A 311 1.77 -35.95 10.15
C TYR A 311 0.81 -35.27 9.17
N SER A 312 -0.33 -35.88 8.85
CA SER A 312 -1.24 -35.36 7.82
C SER A 312 -1.74 -33.95 8.11
N GLU A 313 -2.03 -33.58 9.35
CA GLU A 313 -2.46 -32.21 9.71
C GLU A 313 -1.33 -31.20 9.53
N ARG A 314 -0.10 -31.50 9.99
CA ARG A 314 1.07 -30.62 9.80
C ARG A 314 1.41 -30.38 8.33
N PHE A 315 1.18 -31.39 7.49
CA PHE A 315 1.38 -31.24 6.05
C PHE A 315 0.31 -30.36 5.39
N LEU A 316 -0.89 -30.38 5.94
CA LEU A 316 -1.98 -29.52 5.47
C LEU A 316 -1.81 -28.07 5.96
N ASP A 317 -1.10 -27.85 7.06
CA ASP A 317 -0.79 -26.50 7.57
C ASP A 317 0.31 -25.80 6.75
N LYS A 318 1.26 -26.55 6.17
CA LYS A 318 2.37 -26.03 5.37
C LYS A 318 2.49 -26.75 4.02
N PRO A 319 1.49 -26.61 3.14
CA PRO A 319 1.38 -27.39 1.92
C PRO A 319 2.49 -27.14 0.91
N GLU A 320 2.98 -25.91 0.80
CA GLU A 320 4.07 -25.55 -0.11
C GLU A 320 5.38 -26.22 0.28
N TYR A 321 5.75 -26.14 1.54
CA TYR A 321 6.92 -26.81 2.09
C TYR A 321 6.84 -28.32 1.87
N PHE A 322 5.68 -28.90 2.13
CA PHE A 322 5.47 -30.33 1.95
C PHE A 322 5.57 -30.76 0.47
N THR A 323 5.03 -29.92 -0.44
CA THR A 323 5.22 -30.14 -1.87
C THR A 323 6.70 -30.12 -2.24
N ALA A 324 7.47 -29.12 -1.74
CA ALA A 324 8.91 -29.03 -1.96
C ALA A 324 9.66 -30.28 -1.46
N LEU A 325 9.26 -30.79 -0.30
CA LEU A 325 9.79 -32.03 0.26
C LEU A 325 9.59 -33.23 -0.70
N LEU A 326 8.37 -33.42 -1.24
CA LEU A 326 8.09 -34.50 -2.16
C LEU A 326 8.71 -34.32 -3.55
N VAL A 327 8.78 -33.08 -4.02
CA VAL A 327 9.51 -32.73 -5.26
C VAL A 327 10.99 -33.12 -5.14
N TYR A 328 11.61 -32.81 -4.02
CA TYR A 328 12.98 -33.21 -3.75
C TYR A 328 13.11 -34.74 -3.63
N CYS A 329 12.24 -35.41 -2.89
CA CYS A 329 12.23 -36.87 -2.78
C CYS A 329 12.12 -37.53 -4.15
N GLN A 330 11.24 -37.03 -5.03
CA GLN A 330 11.09 -37.55 -6.38
C GLN A 330 12.37 -37.32 -7.20
N ALA A 331 12.95 -36.12 -7.14
CA ALA A 331 14.16 -35.76 -7.89
C ALA A 331 15.39 -36.60 -7.46
N LYS A 332 15.44 -36.95 -6.16
CA LYS A 332 16.53 -37.74 -5.58
C LYS A 332 16.25 -39.25 -5.49
N GLY A 333 15.09 -39.70 -5.92
CA GLY A 333 14.71 -41.12 -5.84
C GLY A 333 14.52 -41.62 -4.40
N ILE A 334 14.20 -40.76 -3.46
CA ILE A 334 13.86 -41.11 -2.09
C ILE A 334 12.43 -41.69 -2.09
N PRO A 335 12.22 -42.93 -1.65
CA PRO A 335 10.90 -43.54 -1.66
C PRO A 335 10.00 -42.88 -0.61
N PHE A 336 8.76 -42.62 -0.96
CA PHE A 336 7.72 -42.12 -0.06
C PHE A 336 6.37 -42.77 -0.33
N SER A 337 5.49 -42.76 0.67
CA SER A 337 4.19 -43.42 0.59
C SER A 337 3.28 -42.86 -0.50
N GLY A 338 2.56 -43.74 -1.21
CA GLY A 338 1.51 -43.32 -2.14
C GLY A 338 0.35 -42.54 -1.46
N TYR A 339 0.21 -42.67 -0.13
CA TYR A 339 -0.70 -41.88 0.68
C TYR A 339 -0.34 -40.38 0.61
N LEU A 340 0.94 -40.02 0.71
CA LEU A 340 1.42 -38.65 0.63
C LEU A 340 1.13 -38.03 -0.75
N ARG A 341 1.23 -38.82 -1.83
CA ARG A 341 0.79 -38.34 -3.15
C ARG A 341 -0.71 -38.05 -3.20
N LYS A 342 -1.52 -38.89 -2.52
CA LYS A 342 -2.95 -38.62 -2.44
C LYS A 342 -3.28 -37.42 -1.58
N LEU A 343 -2.53 -37.22 -0.50
CA LEU A 343 -2.69 -36.10 0.41
C LEU A 343 -2.43 -34.75 -0.31
N ILE A 344 -1.40 -34.71 -1.19
CA ILE A 344 -1.12 -33.55 -2.05
C ILE A 344 -2.01 -33.53 -3.30
N GLY A 345 -2.70 -34.65 -3.62
CA GLY A 345 -3.66 -34.76 -4.71
C GLY A 345 -3.11 -34.86 -6.09
N THR A 346 -1.84 -35.03 -6.25
CA THR A 346 -1.26 -35.23 -7.57
C THR A 346 -1.52 -36.62 -8.08
N LYS A 347 -2.46 -36.76 -9.01
CA LYS A 347 -2.56 -37.95 -9.88
C LYS A 347 -1.50 -37.94 -10.98
N GLY A 348 -0.71 -36.84 -11.11
CA GLY A 348 0.29 -36.60 -12.13
C GLY A 348 1.72 -36.61 -11.61
N LYS A 349 2.67 -36.24 -12.47
CA LYS A 349 4.07 -36.00 -12.07
C LYS A 349 4.13 -34.74 -11.22
N LEU A 350 4.86 -34.81 -10.08
CA LEU A 350 5.28 -33.62 -9.36
C LEU A 350 6.13 -32.73 -10.28
N PRO A 351 6.14 -31.40 -10.08
CA PRO A 351 7.01 -30.50 -10.83
C PRO A 351 8.47 -30.92 -10.69
N GLY A 352 9.30 -30.46 -11.61
CA GLY A 352 10.75 -30.62 -11.50
C GLY A 352 11.29 -29.75 -10.35
N MET A 353 12.42 -30.17 -9.75
CA MET A 353 13.11 -29.37 -8.75
C MET A 353 13.75 -28.16 -9.39
N ASP A 354 13.40 -26.98 -8.94
CA ASP A 354 13.96 -25.68 -9.33
C ASP A 354 14.44 -24.87 -8.13
N ALA A 355 14.83 -23.62 -8.34
CA ALA A 355 15.30 -22.75 -7.27
C ALA A 355 14.19 -22.41 -6.25
N HIS A 356 12.93 -22.33 -6.70
CA HIS A 356 11.79 -22.10 -5.84
C HIS A 356 11.57 -23.24 -4.85
N TRP A 357 11.44 -24.44 -5.37
CA TRP A 357 11.22 -25.61 -4.52
C TRP A 357 12.41 -25.89 -3.60
N MET A 358 13.64 -25.57 -4.05
CA MET A 358 14.83 -25.69 -3.20
C MET A 358 14.83 -24.66 -2.07
N GLU A 359 14.44 -23.42 -2.34
CA GLU A 359 14.32 -22.35 -1.34
C GLU A 359 13.30 -22.71 -0.27
N VAL A 360 12.09 -23.14 -0.66
CA VAL A 360 11.01 -23.56 0.24
C VAL A 360 11.43 -24.79 1.07
N LEU A 361 12.06 -25.76 0.45
CA LEU A 361 12.58 -26.93 1.15
C LEU A 361 13.59 -26.56 2.22
N LEU A 362 14.60 -25.77 1.86
CA LEU A 362 15.66 -25.35 2.76
C LEU A 362 15.13 -24.45 3.89
N GLN A 363 14.15 -23.60 3.61
CA GLN A 363 13.47 -22.79 4.62
C GLN A 363 12.82 -23.68 5.68
N GLY A 364 12.07 -24.70 5.26
CA GLY A 364 11.49 -25.69 6.17
C GLY A 364 12.53 -26.46 6.98
N VAL A 365 13.53 -27.02 6.30
CA VAL A 365 14.62 -27.79 6.93
C VAL A 365 15.39 -26.98 7.98
N LEU A 366 15.71 -25.72 7.69
CA LEU A 366 16.59 -24.90 8.52
C LEU A 366 15.85 -24.15 9.63
N TYR A 367 14.61 -23.72 9.39
CA TYR A 367 13.93 -22.79 10.29
C TYR A 367 12.54 -23.23 10.74
N GLU A 368 11.66 -23.70 9.84
CA GLU A 368 10.24 -23.78 10.12
C GLU A 368 9.74 -25.14 10.59
N ASP A 369 10.47 -26.23 10.27
CA ASP A 369 10.06 -27.60 10.59
C ASP A 369 11.20 -28.42 11.21
N ARG A 370 12.00 -27.79 12.08
CA ARG A 370 13.16 -28.42 12.73
C ARG A 370 12.79 -29.69 13.51
N GLU A 371 11.63 -29.71 14.13
CA GLU A 371 11.15 -30.78 14.99
C GLU A 371 10.89 -32.10 14.24
N SER A 372 10.58 -32.02 12.95
CA SER A 372 10.32 -33.19 12.11
C SER A 372 11.58 -33.92 11.64
N TYR A 373 12.77 -33.35 11.89
CA TYR A 373 14.07 -33.87 11.52
C TYR A 373 14.85 -34.25 12.78
N THR A 374 14.67 -35.46 13.27
CA THR A 374 15.35 -35.92 14.47
C THR A 374 16.83 -36.25 14.22
N MET A 375 17.68 -35.82 15.13
CA MET A 375 19.11 -36.24 15.27
C MET A 375 20.09 -35.76 14.18
N MET A 376 19.86 -34.64 13.48
CA MET A 376 20.80 -34.11 12.48
C MET A 376 21.14 -32.62 12.70
N GLU A 377 21.28 -32.19 13.96
CA GLU A 377 21.54 -30.78 14.29
C GLU A 377 22.89 -30.30 13.75
N ALA A 378 23.94 -31.10 13.87
CA ALA A 378 25.27 -30.74 13.40
C ALA A 378 25.33 -30.63 11.86
N GLU A 379 24.65 -31.54 11.17
CA GLU A 379 24.54 -31.51 9.71
C GLU A 379 23.74 -30.30 9.22
N ARG A 380 22.65 -29.94 9.91
CA ARG A 380 21.86 -28.74 9.59
C ARG A 380 22.68 -27.48 9.83
N GLU A 381 23.42 -27.40 10.94
CA GLU A 381 24.32 -26.28 11.27
C GLU A 381 25.39 -26.10 10.19
N SER A 382 25.99 -27.20 9.72
CA SER A 382 26.93 -27.19 8.61
C SER A 382 26.32 -26.70 7.31
N LEU A 383 25.11 -27.14 6.99
CA LEU A 383 24.36 -26.70 5.83
C LEU A 383 24.01 -25.21 5.91
N LEU A 384 23.59 -24.76 7.08
CA LEU A 384 23.29 -23.35 7.35
C LEU A 384 24.51 -22.46 7.16
N GLN A 385 25.67 -22.90 7.67
CA GLN A 385 26.92 -22.16 7.52
C GLN A 385 27.34 -22.05 6.06
N GLU A 386 27.23 -23.14 5.31
CA GLU A 386 27.51 -23.15 3.89
C GLU A 386 26.63 -22.18 3.11
N LEU A 387 25.34 -22.16 3.38
CA LEU A 387 24.39 -21.25 2.72
C LEU A 387 24.62 -19.79 3.13
N LYS A 388 25.04 -19.54 4.39
CA LYS A 388 25.46 -18.19 4.82
C LYS A 388 26.70 -17.70 4.09
N GLU A 389 27.72 -18.57 3.94
CA GLU A 389 28.95 -18.24 3.21
C GLU A 389 28.68 -18.00 1.71
N ALA A 390 27.70 -18.72 1.13
CA ALA A 390 27.27 -18.51 -0.25
C ALA A 390 26.43 -17.23 -0.43
N GLY A 391 26.01 -16.57 0.66
CA GLY A 391 25.12 -15.42 0.64
C GLY A 391 23.66 -15.79 0.29
N ALA A 392 23.28 -17.05 0.51
CA ALA A 392 21.93 -17.57 0.25
C ALA A 392 21.01 -17.47 1.47
N ILE A 393 21.44 -16.85 2.56
CA ILE A 393 20.65 -16.60 3.78
C ILE A 393 20.65 -15.10 4.09
N TYR A 394 19.47 -14.57 4.32
CA TYR A 394 19.29 -13.21 4.80
C TYR A 394 18.28 -13.19 5.95
N ARG A 395 18.69 -12.73 7.15
CA ARG A 395 17.82 -12.63 8.35
C ARG A 395 16.95 -13.87 8.60
N ASN A 396 17.56 -15.06 8.66
CA ASN A 396 16.89 -16.34 8.85
C ASN A 396 15.92 -16.74 7.71
N LYS A 397 16.01 -16.11 6.56
CA LYS A 397 15.29 -16.48 5.34
C LYS A 397 16.26 -17.05 4.31
N VAL A 398 15.92 -18.19 3.72
CA VAL A 398 16.65 -18.72 2.56
C VAL A 398 16.26 -17.88 1.35
N ALA A 399 17.22 -17.42 0.58
CA ALA A 399 17.03 -16.50 -0.55
C ALA A 399 17.85 -16.95 -1.76
N LEU A 400 17.33 -17.94 -2.47
CA LEU A 400 17.96 -18.46 -3.70
C LEU A 400 17.46 -17.77 -4.98
N ARG A 401 16.28 -17.16 -4.91
CA ARG A 401 15.65 -16.41 -6.01
C ARG A 401 15.64 -14.91 -5.73
N ASP A 402 14.97 -14.53 -4.68
CA ASP A 402 14.77 -13.14 -4.28
C ASP A 402 15.74 -12.76 -3.18
N ASN A 403 16.84 -12.12 -3.55
CA ASN A 403 17.83 -11.68 -2.57
C ASN A 403 17.63 -10.19 -2.26
N GLU A 404 17.40 -9.87 -1.00
CA GLU A 404 17.35 -8.50 -0.50
C GLU A 404 18.59 -7.67 -0.87
N ALA A 405 19.74 -8.31 -1.04
CA ALA A 405 20.94 -7.61 -1.52
C ALA A 405 20.80 -7.13 -2.95
N ILE A 406 20.21 -7.94 -3.86
CA ILE A 406 19.91 -7.52 -5.23
C ILE A 406 18.88 -6.40 -5.22
N LYS A 407 17.79 -6.56 -4.45
CA LYS A 407 16.75 -5.52 -4.33
C LYS A 407 17.37 -4.21 -3.86
N LYS A 408 18.24 -4.25 -2.85
CA LYS A 408 18.95 -3.05 -2.37
C LYS A 408 19.85 -2.41 -3.41
N VAL A 409 20.56 -3.20 -4.20
CA VAL A 409 21.41 -2.67 -5.30
C VAL A 409 20.54 -1.97 -6.35
N LEU A 410 19.45 -2.62 -6.79
CA LEU A 410 18.54 -2.04 -7.78
C LEU A 410 17.81 -0.79 -7.23
N MET A 411 17.38 -0.81 -5.98
CA MET A 411 16.77 0.36 -5.32
C MET A 411 17.71 1.56 -5.26
N LYS A 412 19.00 1.33 -5.00
CA LYS A 412 20.04 2.37 -4.93
C LYS A 412 20.78 2.58 -6.25
N SER A 413 20.24 2.06 -7.35
CA SER A 413 20.89 2.12 -8.66
C SER A 413 21.34 3.53 -9.05
N GLN A 414 22.60 3.64 -9.47
CA GLN A 414 23.18 4.88 -9.98
C GLN A 414 22.50 5.39 -11.26
N GLY A 415 21.87 4.48 -12.01
CA GLY A 415 21.04 4.84 -13.16
C GLY A 415 19.91 5.82 -12.82
N LYS A 416 19.47 5.89 -11.57
CA LYS A 416 18.50 6.89 -11.10
C LYS A 416 19.01 8.33 -11.21
N MET A 417 20.32 8.56 -11.13
CA MET A 417 20.91 9.90 -11.32
C MET A 417 20.64 10.47 -12.71
N GLU A 418 20.84 9.64 -13.75
CA GLU A 418 20.53 10.03 -15.12
C GLU A 418 19.04 10.22 -15.35
N SER A 419 18.22 9.39 -14.70
CA SER A 419 16.75 9.56 -14.70
C SER A 419 16.35 10.91 -14.12
N ILE A 420 16.90 11.31 -12.97
CA ILE A 420 16.64 12.61 -12.34
C ILE A 420 17.04 13.74 -13.28
N HIS A 421 18.24 13.68 -13.88
CA HIS A 421 18.71 14.69 -14.83
C HIS A 421 17.74 14.86 -16.01
N THR A 422 17.36 13.74 -16.64
CA THR A 422 16.46 13.74 -17.80
C THR A 422 15.09 14.33 -17.45
N ILE A 423 14.55 13.99 -16.29
CA ILE A 423 13.27 14.52 -15.83
C ILE A 423 13.38 16.02 -15.52
N VAL A 424 14.40 16.44 -14.80
CA VAL A 424 14.62 17.88 -14.48
C VAL A 424 14.71 18.71 -15.75
N GLN A 425 15.44 18.23 -16.74
CA GLN A 425 15.56 18.91 -18.03
C GLN A 425 14.21 18.98 -18.76
N ALA A 426 13.48 17.87 -18.83
CA ALA A 426 12.17 17.82 -19.51
C ALA A 426 11.12 18.70 -18.82
N GLU A 427 11.11 18.75 -17.49
CA GLU A 427 10.22 19.60 -16.72
C GLU A 427 10.58 21.10 -16.87
N TYR A 428 11.88 21.42 -16.95
CA TYR A 428 12.33 22.79 -17.23
C TYR A 428 11.99 23.21 -18.66
N GLU A 429 12.13 22.34 -19.65
CA GLU A 429 11.70 22.64 -21.03
C GLU A 429 10.19 22.93 -21.12
N ALA A 430 9.38 22.34 -20.23
CA ALA A 430 7.93 22.53 -20.21
C ALA A 430 7.48 23.79 -19.44
N LEU A 431 8.20 24.18 -18.39
CA LEU A 431 7.77 25.21 -17.44
C LEU A 431 8.72 26.39 -17.35
N GLU A 432 9.94 26.28 -17.87
CA GLU A 432 10.99 27.30 -17.83
C GLU A 432 11.16 27.90 -16.43
N ASN A 433 11.01 29.23 -16.30
CA ASN A 433 11.15 29.97 -15.03
C ASN A 433 10.03 29.67 -14.01
N ASP A 434 8.92 29.10 -14.45
CA ASP A 434 7.81 28.70 -13.57
C ASP A 434 8.03 27.34 -12.89
N LEU A 435 9.09 26.63 -13.25
CA LEU A 435 9.43 25.35 -12.63
C LEU A 435 9.72 25.50 -11.13
N ARG A 436 9.03 24.73 -10.32
CA ARG A 436 9.29 24.52 -8.88
C ARG A 436 9.34 23.02 -8.63
N LEU A 437 10.50 22.45 -8.93
CA LEU A 437 10.73 21.01 -8.84
C LEU A 437 11.38 20.65 -7.51
N LEU A 438 10.80 19.66 -6.81
CA LEU A 438 11.36 19.10 -5.60
C LEU A 438 11.90 17.70 -5.88
N VAL A 439 13.14 17.42 -5.48
CA VAL A 439 13.72 16.08 -5.48
C VAL A 439 13.84 15.61 -4.04
N LEU A 440 13.16 14.53 -3.69
CA LEU A 440 13.23 13.92 -2.35
C LEU A 440 14.13 12.71 -2.36
N CYS A 441 15.10 12.66 -1.44
CA CYS A 441 16.04 11.56 -1.25
C CYS A 441 16.15 11.16 0.23
N ASP A 442 16.76 9.98 0.53
CA ASP A 442 16.88 9.44 1.88
C ASP A 442 18.00 10.08 2.68
N TYR A 443 19.12 10.37 2.03
CA TYR A 443 20.38 10.73 2.69
C TYR A 443 20.91 12.09 2.27
N ILE A 444 21.60 12.76 3.18
CA ILE A 444 22.28 14.03 2.91
C ILE A 444 23.62 13.78 2.22
N LYS A 445 24.40 12.81 2.71
CA LYS A 445 25.78 12.52 2.29
C LYS A 445 26.67 13.76 2.46
N LYS A 446 26.69 14.29 3.69
CA LYS A 446 27.47 15.49 4.05
C LYS A 446 28.99 15.32 3.85
N ASP A 447 29.49 14.11 3.99
CA ASP A 447 30.87 13.69 3.73
C ASP A 447 31.30 14.00 2.28
N LYS A 448 30.35 14.09 1.35
CA LYS A 448 30.58 14.43 -0.05
C LYS A 448 30.61 15.94 -0.34
N LEU A 449 30.39 16.80 0.65
CA LEU A 449 30.41 18.26 0.48
C LEU A 449 31.76 18.79 -0.05
N PRO A 450 32.95 18.30 0.42
CA PRO A 450 34.23 18.71 -0.13
C PRO A 450 34.47 18.29 -1.58
N GLU A 451 33.70 17.34 -2.11
CA GLU A 451 33.83 16.86 -3.48
C GLU A 451 33.12 17.77 -4.50
N ILE A 452 32.31 18.73 -4.03
CA ILE A 452 31.60 19.71 -4.89
C ILE A 452 32.63 20.55 -5.64
N GLY A 453 32.50 20.61 -6.98
CA GLY A 453 33.41 21.30 -7.86
C GLY A 453 34.65 20.50 -8.28
N SER A 454 34.93 19.36 -7.66
CA SER A 454 35.99 18.42 -8.11
C SER A 454 35.61 17.78 -9.45
N LYS A 455 36.57 17.71 -10.39
CA LYS A 455 36.37 17.08 -11.69
C LYS A 455 36.67 15.57 -11.66
N ASP A 456 37.44 15.12 -10.68
CA ASP A 456 38.03 13.79 -10.67
C ASP A 456 37.27 12.79 -9.81
N THR A 457 36.31 13.23 -9.00
CA THR A 457 35.50 12.37 -8.14
C THR A 457 34.28 11.84 -8.88
N LEU A 458 34.10 10.53 -8.87
CA LEU A 458 32.90 9.87 -9.39
C LEU A 458 31.76 10.04 -8.38
N VAL A 459 30.61 10.49 -8.88
CA VAL A 459 29.38 10.55 -8.09
C VAL A 459 28.69 9.18 -8.17
N THR A 460 28.86 8.37 -7.14
CA THR A 460 28.46 6.94 -7.15
C THR A 460 27.32 6.60 -6.22
N GLU A 461 26.85 7.56 -5.40
CA GLU A 461 25.85 7.31 -4.38
C GLU A 461 24.64 8.24 -4.50
N LEU A 462 23.44 7.73 -4.20
CA LEU A 462 22.23 8.55 -4.09
C LEU A 462 22.22 9.33 -2.77
N GLY A 463 21.95 10.63 -2.85
CA GLY A 463 21.86 11.54 -1.71
C GLY A 463 21.74 12.98 -2.17
N ALA A 464 21.36 13.89 -1.26
CA ALA A 464 21.10 15.29 -1.64
C ALA A 464 22.34 15.98 -2.24
N VAL A 465 23.49 15.84 -1.61
CA VAL A 465 24.75 16.44 -2.10
C VAL A 465 25.24 15.78 -3.39
N PRO A 466 25.28 14.45 -3.51
CA PRO A 466 25.63 13.79 -4.78
C PRO A 466 24.67 14.12 -5.94
N ILE A 467 23.35 14.13 -5.71
CA ILE A 467 22.37 14.51 -6.75
C ILE A 467 22.63 15.95 -7.22
N PHE A 468 22.84 16.88 -6.27
CA PHE A 468 23.16 18.26 -6.58
C PHE A 468 24.42 18.36 -7.45
N GLU A 469 25.52 17.71 -7.04
CA GLU A 469 26.79 17.78 -7.78
C GLU A 469 26.68 17.11 -9.15
N TYR A 470 25.94 16.00 -9.27
CA TYR A 470 25.68 15.37 -10.55
C TYR A 470 24.94 16.31 -11.51
N LEU A 471 23.83 16.92 -11.07
CA LEU A 471 23.04 17.85 -11.88
C LEU A 471 23.84 19.10 -12.23
N ARG A 472 24.62 19.63 -11.30
CA ARG A 472 25.49 20.81 -11.54
C ARG A 472 26.52 20.53 -12.64
N ARG A 473 27.13 19.34 -12.62
CA ARG A 473 28.11 18.93 -13.66
C ARG A 473 27.52 18.83 -15.06
N GLN A 474 26.24 18.50 -15.16
CA GLN A 474 25.54 18.46 -16.45
C GLN A 474 25.37 19.84 -17.08
N ASN A 475 25.68 20.93 -16.34
CA ASN A 475 25.67 22.31 -16.81
C ASN A 475 24.39 22.70 -17.59
N MET A 476 23.23 22.37 -16.99
CA MET A 476 21.91 22.63 -17.59
C MET A 476 21.67 24.13 -17.64
N ALA A 477 21.68 24.70 -18.85
CA ALA A 477 21.53 26.14 -19.04
C ALA A 477 20.21 26.66 -18.46
N GLY A 478 20.29 27.70 -17.63
CA GLY A 478 19.14 28.38 -17.04
C GLY A 478 18.55 27.75 -15.80
N ILE A 479 18.93 26.52 -15.43
CA ILE A 479 18.38 25.81 -14.25
C ILE A 479 19.19 26.18 -13.00
N ARG A 480 18.54 26.79 -12.03
CA ARG A 480 19.12 27.09 -10.71
C ARG A 480 18.79 25.99 -9.73
N LEU A 481 19.82 25.37 -9.17
CA LEU A 481 19.71 24.27 -8.21
C LEU A 481 19.80 24.78 -6.77
N GLY A 482 19.20 24.06 -5.83
CA GLY A 482 19.36 24.29 -4.41
C GLY A 482 19.37 22.99 -3.64
N VAL A 483 20.00 22.99 -2.46
CA VAL A 483 19.91 21.88 -1.50
C VAL A 483 19.35 22.42 -0.20
N LEU A 484 18.38 21.70 0.37
CA LEU A 484 17.84 21.99 1.69
C LEU A 484 17.80 20.71 2.54
N SER A 485 18.62 20.67 3.55
CA SER A 485 18.64 19.62 4.55
C SER A 485 18.86 20.21 5.94
N GLY A 486 18.70 19.43 7.00
CA GLY A 486 18.88 19.88 8.38
C GLY A 486 20.28 20.44 8.67
N THR A 487 21.31 20.03 7.90
CA THR A 487 22.71 20.41 8.16
C THR A 487 23.42 21.04 6.98
N VAL A 488 22.88 20.97 5.77
CA VAL A 488 23.48 21.48 4.54
C VAL A 488 22.46 22.27 3.74
N ILE A 489 22.79 23.52 3.43
CA ILE A 489 22.00 24.38 2.56
C ILE A 489 22.93 24.93 1.48
N ILE A 490 22.56 24.72 0.22
CA ILE A 490 23.29 25.20 -0.93
C ILE A 490 22.33 26.02 -1.80
N VAL A 491 22.76 27.22 -2.18
CA VAL A 491 21.95 28.10 -3.03
C VAL A 491 22.85 28.72 -4.11
N PRO A 492 22.28 29.24 -5.22
CA PRO A 492 23.06 29.99 -6.21
C PRO A 492 23.70 31.24 -5.59
N MET A 493 24.92 31.60 -6.01
CA MET A 493 25.57 32.82 -5.55
C MET A 493 24.80 34.09 -5.95
N GLU A 494 24.00 34.01 -7.02
CA GLU A 494 23.19 35.14 -7.52
C GLU A 494 22.19 35.67 -6.47
N VAL A 495 21.79 34.82 -5.47
CA VAL A 495 20.88 35.25 -4.40
C VAL A 495 21.53 36.13 -3.33
N GLU A 496 22.86 36.30 -3.34
CA GLU A 496 23.61 37.03 -2.31
C GLU A 496 23.06 38.45 -2.06
N ALA A 497 22.67 39.13 -3.13
CA ALA A 497 22.11 40.46 -3.03
C ALA A 497 20.74 40.54 -2.35
N LYS A 498 19.93 39.47 -2.40
CA LYS A 498 18.58 39.38 -1.82
C LYS A 498 18.57 38.85 -0.40
N LEU A 499 19.63 38.15 -0.02
CA LEU A 499 19.71 37.48 1.28
C LEU A 499 19.56 38.41 2.49
N PRO A 500 20.18 39.60 2.55
CA PRO A 500 20.08 40.47 3.72
C PRO A 500 18.64 40.89 4.04
N GLU A 501 17.86 41.21 3.01
CA GLU A 501 16.44 41.59 3.18
C GLU A 501 15.59 40.40 3.66
N LEU A 502 15.77 39.24 3.04
CA LEU A 502 15.07 38.00 3.42
C LEU A 502 15.43 37.58 4.83
N LEU A 503 16.69 37.57 5.21
CA LEU A 503 17.13 37.21 6.55
C LEU A 503 16.56 38.14 7.61
N ALA A 504 16.51 39.47 7.32
CA ALA A 504 15.90 40.45 8.21
C ALA A 504 14.39 40.22 8.38
N GLN A 505 13.68 39.89 7.30
CA GLN A 505 12.25 39.59 7.33
C GLN A 505 11.90 38.42 8.27
N TYR A 506 12.76 37.39 8.31
CA TYR A 506 12.57 36.21 9.18
C TYR A 506 13.35 36.31 10.50
N GLY A 507 13.91 37.47 10.83
CA GLY A 507 14.63 37.69 12.08
C GLY A 507 15.90 36.85 12.24
N CYS A 508 16.57 36.53 11.14
CA CYS A 508 17.76 35.68 11.10
C CYS A 508 18.98 36.50 10.66
N SER A 509 20.16 35.96 10.89
CA SER A 509 21.41 36.41 10.27
C SER A 509 22.12 35.21 9.62
N GLY A 510 22.84 35.44 8.55
CA GLY A 510 23.53 34.39 7.84
C GLY A 510 24.64 34.88 6.94
N THR A 511 25.46 33.95 6.48
CA THR A 511 26.56 34.17 5.54
C THR A 511 26.48 33.14 4.41
N LEU A 512 26.78 33.57 3.20
CA LEU A 512 26.88 32.70 2.03
C LEU A 512 28.36 32.48 1.73
N ASN A 513 28.82 31.24 1.89
CA ASN A 513 30.21 30.86 1.68
C ASN A 513 30.34 30.19 0.30
N PRO A 514 31.14 30.72 -0.64
CA PRO A 514 31.28 30.12 -1.96
C PRO A 514 31.83 28.69 -1.90
N LEU A 515 31.27 27.80 -2.73
CA LEU A 515 31.77 26.44 -2.94
C LEU A 515 32.70 26.41 -4.17
N GLY A 516 33.94 26.87 -3.98
CA GLY A 516 34.89 27.02 -5.08
C GLY A 516 34.35 27.93 -6.21
N ASP A 517 34.71 27.60 -7.46
CA ASP A 517 34.24 28.32 -8.66
C ASP A 517 32.97 27.71 -9.27
N THR A 518 32.09 27.21 -8.44
CA THR A 518 30.89 26.42 -8.91
C THR A 518 29.69 27.30 -9.26
N GLY A 519 29.69 28.60 -8.88
CA GLY A 519 28.55 29.50 -8.97
C GLY A 519 27.52 29.29 -7.85
N TYR A 520 27.80 28.40 -6.87
CA TYR A 520 26.95 28.10 -5.73
C TYR A 520 27.68 28.37 -4.41
N GLY A 521 26.92 28.64 -3.36
CA GLY A 521 27.44 28.83 -2.02
C GLY A 521 26.69 28.05 -0.97
N GLN A 522 27.42 27.71 0.11
CA GLN A 522 26.81 27.14 1.30
C GLN A 522 26.26 28.26 2.18
N LEU A 523 24.98 28.25 2.41
CA LEU A 523 24.29 29.22 3.26
C LEU A 523 24.30 28.76 4.71
N MET A 524 24.94 29.56 5.56
CA MET A 524 25.02 29.35 7.00
C MET A 524 24.11 30.36 7.70
N ILE A 525 23.00 29.90 8.25
CA ILE A 525 22.02 30.74 8.95
C ILE A 525 22.18 30.54 10.47
N LYS A 526 22.24 31.68 11.21
CA LYS A 526 22.15 31.67 12.67
C LYS A 526 20.73 32.04 13.06
N GLY A 527 20.03 31.09 13.70
CA GLY A 527 18.63 31.26 14.10
C GLY A 527 17.97 29.91 14.37
N LYS A 528 16.66 29.89 14.54
CA LYS A 528 15.87 28.65 14.68
C LYS A 528 15.82 27.91 13.34
N SER A 529 15.80 26.61 13.34
CA SER A 529 15.77 25.80 12.12
C SER A 529 14.53 26.10 11.25
N THR A 530 13.41 26.42 11.87
CA THR A 530 12.16 26.83 11.19
C THR A 530 12.33 28.10 10.34
N HIS A 531 13.11 29.08 10.80
CA HIS A 531 13.41 30.31 10.05
C HIS A 531 14.32 30.03 8.85
N THR A 532 15.25 29.11 9.03
CA THR A 532 16.15 28.66 7.96
C THR A 532 15.37 28.03 6.80
N VAL A 533 14.44 27.15 7.11
CA VAL A 533 13.55 26.51 6.13
C VAL A 533 12.70 27.56 5.42
N ALA A 534 12.15 28.54 6.16
CA ALA A 534 11.32 29.60 5.61
C ALA A 534 12.08 30.48 4.58
N VAL A 535 13.34 30.86 4.87
CA VAL A 535 14.18 31.65 3.94
C VAL A 535 14.42 30.90 2.62
N VAL A 536 14.79 29.62 2.69
CA VAL A 536 15.04 28.81 1.47
C VAL A 536 13.75 28.56 0.70
N THR A 537 12.64 28.31 1.42
CA THR A 537 11.31 28.16 0.80
C THR A 537 10.90 29.40 0.04
N GLU A 538 11.18 30.59 0.58
CA GLU A 538 10.89 31.87 -0.08
C GLU A 538 11.73 32.07 -1.33
N LEU A 539 13.03 31.75 -1.29
CA LEU A 539 13.90 31.78 -2.48
C LEU A 539 13.37 30.81 -3.56
N PHE A 540 12.90 29.63 -3.15
CA PHE A 540 12.33 28.68 -4.05
C PHE A 540 10.99 29.15 -4.64
N ARG A 541 10.12 29.76 -3.83
CA ARG A 541 8.86 30.37 -4.28
C ARG A 541 9.09 31.50 -5.29
N GLN A 542 10.05 32.40 -5.04
CA GLN A 542 10.40 33.50 -5.93
C GLN A 542 11.08 33.03 -7.24
N GLY A 543 11.42 31.76 -7.38
CA GLY A 543 12.08 31.22 -8.57
C GLY A 543 13.60 31.45 -8.60
N GLU A 544 14.21 31.87 -7.50
CA GLU A 544 15.67 31.93 -7.40
C GLU A 544 16.29 30.52 -7.38
N ILE A 545 15.49 29.52 -7.09
CA ILE A 545 15.79 28.09 -7.18
C ILE A 545 14.68 27.44 -8.01
N HIS A 546 15.04 26.75 -9.09
CA HIS A 546 14.09 25.99 -9.92
C HIS A 546 13.94 24.56 -9.44
N THR A 547 15.05 23.94 -9.02
CA THR A 547 15.09 22.56 -8.53
C THR A 547 15.70 22.54 -7.13
N LEU A 548 14.88 22.17 -6.15
CA LEU A 548 15.28 22.02 -4.76
C LEU A 548 15.46 20.54 -4.44
N ILE A 549 16.63 20.18 -3.91
CA ILE A 549 16.96 18.82 -3.54
C ILE A 549 16.99 18.73 -2.02
N GLY A 550 16.29 17.76 -1.45
CA GLY A 550 16.23 17.63 0.00
C GLY A 550 15.90 16.23 0.48
N THR A 551 15.95 16.08 1.80
CA THR A 551 15.66 14.79 2.43
C THR A 551 14.20 14.65 2.78
N LYS A 552 13.68 13.40 2.71
CA LYS A 552 12.31 13.09 3.10
C LYS A 552 12.01 13.46 4.56
N SER A 553 12.99 13.37 5.46
CA SER A 553 12.82 13.70 6.88
C SER A 553 12.56 15.20 7.11
N LEU A 554 13.19 16.10 6.36
CA LEU A 554 12.99 17.53 6.51
C LEU A 554 11.81 18.05 5.68
N LEU A 555 11.71 17.61 4.42
CA LEU A 555 10.74 18.13 3.45
C LEU A 555 9.55 17.21 3.25
N GLY A 556 9.60 16.01 3.80
CA GLY A 556 8.53 14.99 3.71
C GLY A 556 7.36 15.25 4.67
N GLU A 557 7.59 15.77 5.87
CA GLU A 557 6.56 16.01 6.87
C GLU A 557 6.57 17.47 7.35
N GLY A 558 5.37 18.06 7.48
CA GLY A 558 5.21 19.38 8.09
C GLY A 558 5.69 20.59 7.26
N TRP A 559 6.45 20.42 6.18
CA TRP A 559 6.86 21.53 5.32
C TRP A 559 5.75 21.97 4.38
N ASP A 560 5.57 23.29 4.20
CA ASP A 560 4.54 23.86 3.34
C ASP A 560 5.14 24.73 2.21
N ALA A 561 5.04 24.22 0.98
CA ALA A 561 5.46 24.92 -0.23
C ALA A 561 4.44 24.66 -1.37
N PRO A 562 3.33 25.41 -1.40
CA PRO A 562 2.27 25.23 -2.41
C PRO A 562 2.73 25.45 -3.84
N CYS A 563 3.83 26.19 -4.05
CA CYS A 563 4.41 26.46 -5.37
C CYS A 563 4.95 25.22 -6.10
N ILE A 564 5.19 24.09 -5.40
CA ILE A 564 5.74 22.88 -6.03
C ILE A 564 4.80 22.38 -7.12
N ASN A 565 5.29 22.33 -8.35
CA ASN A 565 4.55 21.83 -9.52
C ASN A 565 5.15 20.58 -10.16
N SER A 566 6.31 20.13 -9.68
CA SER A 566 6.94 18.88 -10.07
C SER A 566 7.64 18.26 -8.87
N LEU A 567 7.53 16.95 -8.70
CA LEU A 567 8.12 16.18 -7.61
C LEU A 567 8.80 14.93 -8.16
N ILE A 568 10.05 14.71 -7.77
CA ILE A 568 10.76 13.44 -8.04
C ILE A 568 10.96 12.71 -6.72
N LEU A 569 10.43 11.49 -6.64
CA LEU A 569 10.68 10.57 -5.55
C LEU A 569 11.91 9.72 -5.89
N ALA A 570 13.09 10.22 -5.52
CA ALA A 570 14.37 9.55 -5.77
C ALA A 570 14.67 8.46 -4.74
N THR A 571 13.88 8.39 -3.70
CA THR A 571 14.06 7.44 -2.60
C THR A 571 13.26 6.18 -2.81
N TYR A 572 13.67 5.13 -2.13
CA TYR A 572 12.82 3.98 -1.88
C TYR A 572 11.73 4.35 -0.86
N VAL A 573 10.49 4.21 -1.23
CA VAL A 573 9.35 4.43 -0.34
C VAL A 573 8.62 3.10 -0.17
N GLY A 574 8.80 2.47 0.98
CA GLY A 574 8.25 1.14 1.27
C GLY A 574 6.75 1.14 1.61
N SER A 575 6.18 2.27 2.02
CA SER A 575 4.78 2.35 2.43
C SER A 575 3.96 3.28 1.54
N PHE A 576 2.70 2.90 1.34
CA PHE A 576 1.68 3.74 0.70
C PHE A 576 1.54 5.11 1.38
N MET A 577 1.50 5.09 2.70
CA MET A 577 1.36 6.25 3.56
C MET A 577 2.37 7.35 3.27
N LEU A 578 3.65 7.02 3.38
CA LEU A 578 4.75 7.97 3.17
C LEU A 578 4.77 8.49 1.73
N SER A 579 4.50 7.61 0.76
CA SER A 579 4.38 7.99 -0.64
C SER A 579 3.27 9.01 -0.86
N ASN A 580 2.10 8.82 -0.25
CA ASN A 580 0.95 9.73 -0.40
C ASN A 580 1.20 11.09 0.27
N GLN A 581 1.87 11.11 1.41
CA GLN A 581 2.28 12.36 2.06
C GLN A 581 3.24 13.18 1.20
N MET A 582 4.24 12.51 0.59
CA MET A 582 5.18 13.19 -0.32
C MET A 582 4.47 13.71 -1.57
N ARG A 583 3.59 12.90 -2.19
CA ARG A 583 2.74 13.32 -3.31
C ARG A 583 1.92 14.57 -2.95
N GLY A 584 1.40 14.60 -1.72
CA GLY A 584 0.65 15.72 -1.19
C GLY A 584 1.33 17.08 -1.25
N ARG A 585 2.66 17.15 -1.47
CA ARG A 585 3.40 18.42 -1.67
C ARG A 585 3.13 19.02 -3.03
N ALA A 586 3.14 18.21 -4.09
CA ALA A 586 2.97 18.67 -5.46
C ALA A 586 1.52 18.97 -5.82
N ILE A 587 0.55 18.35 -5.11
CA ILE A 587 -0.87 18.43 -5.47
C ILE A 587 -1.61 19.61 -4.80
N ARG A 588 -0.96 20.40 -3.93
CA ARG A 588 -1.57 21.58 -3.31
C ARG A 588 -1.84 22.67 -4.33
N THR A 589 -2.94 23.39 -4.18
CA THR A 589 -3.21 24.59 -4.97
C THR A 589 -2.33 25.75 -4.52
N ASP A 590 -1.92 26.57 -5.47
CA ASP A 590 -1.19 27.81 -5.21
C ASP A 590 -2.08 29.01 -5.54
N ARG A 591 -2.16 29.96 -4.63
CA ARG A 591 -2.95 31.18 -4.82
C ARG A 591 -2.36 32.11 -5.89
N GLU A 592 -1.04 32.09 -6.06
CA GLU A 592 -0.32 32.89 -7.05
C GLU A 592 -0.38 32.23 -8.44
N GLN A 593 -0.59 30.89 -8.50
CA GLN A 593 -0.72 30.11 -9.73
C GLN A 593 -2.01 29.26 -9.72
N PRO A 594 -3.18 29.84 -9.94
CA PRO A 594 -4.46 29.12 -9.90
C PRO A 594 -4.55 27.96 -10.89
N ASP A 595 -3.83 28.09 -12.00
CA ASP A 595 -3.78 27.11 -13.08
C ASP A 595 -2.70 26.05 -12.91
N LYS A 596 -2.10 25.98 -11.74
CA LYS A 596 -1.06 24.99 -11.42
C LYS A 596 -1.54 23.56 -11.67
N THR A 597 -0.63 22.75 -12.19
CA THR A 597 -0.77 21.28 -12.25
C THR A 597 0.44 20.63 -11.57
N GLY A 598 0.27 19.41 -11.05
CA GLY A 598 1.33 18.69 -10.37
C GLY A 598 1.79 17.43 -11.14
N ASN A 599 3.07 17.31 -11.46
CA ASN A 599 3.66 16.06 -11.94
C ASN A 599 4.43 15.38 -10.80
N ILE A 600 4.21 14.08 -10.64
CA ILE A 600 4.84 13.27 -9.60
C ILE A 600 5.58 12.12 -10.26
N TRP A 601 6.90 12.13 -10.18
CA TRP A 601 7.76 11.15 -10.80
C TRP A 601 8.22 10.08 -9.82
N HIS A 602 7.94 8.83 -10.14
CA HIS A 602 8.42 7.66 -9.44
C HIS A 602 9.55 7.01 -10.24
N LEU A 603 10.68 6.77 -9.60
CA LEU A 603 11.82 6.11 -10.23
C LEU A 603 11.78 4.62 -9.94
N ALA A 604 11.88 3.81 -10.96
CA ALA A 604 11.91 2.35 -10.85
C ALA A 604 13.11 1.77 -11.63
N CYS A 605 13.97 1.05 -10.94
CA CYS A 605 15.02 0.28 -11.57
C CYS A 605 14.49 -1.10 -11.92
N ILE A 606 14.53 -1.46 -13.20
CA ILE A 606 14.01 -2.73 -13.69
C ILE A 606 15.09 -3.52 -14.42
N PHE A 607 15.06 -4.83 -14.20
CA PHE A 607 15.95 -5.78 -14.85
C PHE A 607 15.13 -7.00 -15.30
N PRO A 608 14.92 -7.20 -16.62
CA PRO A 608 14.14 -8.32 -17.12
C PRO A 608 14.82 -9.67 -16.84
N LYS A 609 13.99 -10.65 -16.50
CA LYS A 609 14.41 -12.04 -16.35
C LYS A 609 14.85 -12.66 -17.69
N GLU A 610 15.82 -13.55 -17.65
CA GLU A 610 16.25 -14.28 -18.86
C GLU A 610 15.12 -15.19 -19.36
N ARG A 611 14.99 -15.28 -20.71
CA ARG A 611 14.04 -16.17 -21.37
C ARG A 611 14.24 -17.62 -20.93
N GLY A 612 13.28 -18.20 -20.26
CA GLY A 612 13.28 -19.60 -19.86
C GLY A 612 13.00 -19.89 -18.38
N GLN A 613 12.99 -18.88 -17.51
CA GLN A 613 12.49 -19.03 -16.15
C GLN A 613 10.98 -18.81 -16.13
N GLN A 614 10.22 -19.86 -15.85
CA GLN A 614 8.79 -19.77 -15.58
C GLN A 614 8.58 -19.09 -14.23
N SER A 615 8.34 -17.81 -14.24
CA SER A 615 7.87 -17.03 -13.11
C SER A 615 6.83 -16.04 -13.64
N ASN A 616 5.75 -15.88 -12.92
CA ASN A 616 4.61 -15.04 -13.31
C ASN A 616 4.91 -13.52 -13.33
N THR A 617 6.07 -13.09 -12.85
CA THR A 617 6.54 -11.71 -12.94
C THR A 617 7.74 -11.63 -13.87
N ASP A 618 7.59 -10.86 -14.95
CA ASP A 618 8.61 -10.71 -16.00
C ASP A 618 9.78 -9.77 -15.62
N THR A 619 9.74 -9.15 -14.43
CA THR A 619 10.74 -8.17 -13.97
C THR A 619 11.09 -8.36 -12.49
N GLU A 620 12.37 -8.20 -12.15
CA GLU A 620 12.86 -8.08 -10.78
C GLU A 620 13.11 -6.61 -10.48
N GLY A 621 12.95 -6.17 -9.22
CA GLY A 621 13.32 -4.83 -8.78
C GLY A 621 12.21 -4.03 -8.13
N ASP A 622 12.30 -2.68 -8.28
CA ASP A 622 11.40 -1.73 -7.63
C ASP A 622 9.96 -1.75 -8.14
N TYR A 623 9.68 -2.42 -9.26
CA TYR A 623 8.40 -2.28 -9.97
C TYR A 623 7.22 -2.90 -9.23
N GLU A 624 7.36 -4.11 -8.69
CA GLU A 624 6.27 -4.76 -7.92
C GLU A 624 5.80 -3.92 -6.73
N MET A 625 6.77 -3.32 -6.03
CA MET A 625 6.42 -2.46 -4.89
C MET A 625 5.80 -1.14 -5.32
N LEU A 626 6.19 -0.64 -6.48
CA LEU A 626 5.56 0.52 -7.07
C LEU A 626 4.12 0.19 -7.46
N GLU A 627 3.89 -0.96 -8.06
CA GLU A 627 2.57 -1.46 -8.46
C GLU A 627 1.62 -1.53 -7.26
N ARG A 628 2.02 -2.20 -6.18
CA ARG A 628 1.24 -2.25 -4.92
C ARG A 628 0.89 -0.87 -4.35
N ARG A 629 1.83 0.10 -4.43
CA ARG A 629 1.55 1.48 -3.96
C ARG A 629 0.52 2.18 -4.80
N PHE A 630 0.55 1.94 -6.12
CA PHE A 630 -0.41 2.55 -7.04
C PHE A 630 -1.83 2.04 -6.87
N GLU A 631 -2.06 0.83 -6.33
CA GLU A 631 -3.40 0.28 -6.08
C GLU A 631 -4.31 1.24 -5.30
N SER A 632 -3.73 2.02 -4.40
CA SER A 632 -4.46 3.00 -3.60
C SER A 632 -4.38 4.44 -4.12
N PHE A 633 -3.70 4.70 -5.26
CA PHE A 633 -3.60 6.03 -5.83
C PHE A 633 -4.66 6.24 -6.89
N LEU A 634 -5.63 7.08 -6.59
CA LEU A 634 -6.63 7.53 -7.56
C LEU A 634 -6.07 8.66 -8.44
N GLY A 635 -6.33 8.58 -9.73
CA GLY A 635 -5.91 9.59 -10.69
C GLY A 635 -6.55 9.38 -12.06
N VAL A 636 -6.36 10.35 -12.96
CA VAL A 636 -6.90 10.24 -14.32
C VAL A 636 -6.19 9.16 -15.11
N SER A 637 -6.96 8.40 -15.87
CA SER A 637 -6.45 7.41 -16.80
C SER A 637 -5.76 8.08 -18.00
N CYS A 638 -4.73 7.42 -18.54
CA CYS A 638 -4.08 7.84 -19.77
C CYS A 638 -4.78 7.27 -21.03
N ARG A 639 -5.72 6.34 -20.86
CA ARG A 639 -6.46 5.68 -21.96
C ARG A 639 -7.80 6.34 -22.19
N GLU A 640 -8.51 6.65 -21.13
CA GLU A 640 -9.90 7.09 -21.14
C GLU A 640 -10.09 8.29 -20.20
N ASP A 641 -11.17 9.05 -20.35
CA ASP A 641 -11.48 10.19 -19.50
C ASP A 641 -12.17 9.74 -18.19
N VAL A 642 -11.54 8.78 -17.51
CA VAL A 642 -12.02 8.20 -16.25
C VAL A 642 -10.98 8.34 -15.13
N ILE A 643 -11.42 8.23 -13.90
CA ILE A 643 -10.57 8.22 -12.72
C ILE A 643 -10.48 6.79 -12.23
N GLU A 644 -9.25 6.28 -12.14
CA GLU A 644 -8.94 4.90 -11.79
C GLU A 644 -7.87 4.81 -10.72
N SER A 645 -7.82 3.71 -9.99
CA SER A 645 -6.70 3.32 -9.15
C SER A 645 -5.71 2.43 -9.91
N GLY A 646 -4.58 2.17 -9.31
CA GLY A 646 -3.58 1.26 -9.85
C GLY A 646 -2.66 1.87 -10.92
N ILE A 647 -1.57 1.14 -11.20
CA ILE A 647 -0.56 1.57 -12.16
C ILE A 647 -1.05 1.41 -13.61
N GLY A 648 -2.05 0.56 -13.84
CA GLY A 648 -2.67 0.31 -15.16
C GLY A 648 -3.19 1.58 -15.83
N ARG A 649 -3.65 2.58 -15.03
CA ARG A 649 -4.10 3.88 -15.52
C ARG A 649 -3.04 4.67 -16.29
N LEU A 650 -1.77 4.34 -16.10
CA LEU A 650 -0.65 4.99 -16.80
C LEU A 650 -0.41 4.41 -18.20
N ASP A 651 -1.08 3.32 -18.56
CA ASP A 651 -0.93 2.65 -19.85
C ASP A 651 0.54 2.37 -20.21
N ILE A 652 1.25 1.74 -19.27
CA ILE A 652 2.65 1.38 -19.46
C ILE A 652 2.73 0.15 -20.36
N PRO A 653 3.49 0.19 -21.47
CA PRO A 653 3.67 -0.99 -22.30
C PRO A 653 4.42 -2.09 -21.53
N LYS A 654 4.16 -3.36 -21.90
CA LYS A 654 4.91 -4.48 -21.32
C LYS A 654 6.41 -4.32 -21.63
N ILE A 655 7.23 -4.31 -20.60
CA ILE A 655 8.66 -4.07 -20.68
C ILE A 655 9.40 -5.41 -20.61
N THR A 656 10.03 -5.81 -21.69
CA THR A 656 10.83 -7.05 -21.78
C THR A 656 12.28 -6.79 -22.25
N SER A 657 12.60 -5.54 -22.60
CA SER A 657 13.90 -5.16 -23.09
C SER A 657 14.24 -3.69 -22.80
N LYS A 658 15.52 -3.34 -22.88
CA LYS A 658 15.98 -1.95 -22.73
C LYS A 658 15.32 -1.00 -23.74
N TYR A 659 15.06 -1.45 -24.95
CA TYR A 659 14.38 -0.65 -25.97
C TYR A 659 12.96 -0.24 -25.54
N GLU A 660 12.24 -1.16 -24.89
CA GLU A 660 10.88 -0.89 -24.38
C GLU A 660 10.90 0.05 -23.17
N VAL A 661 11.97 -0.01 -22.33
CA VAL A 661 12.23 1.00 -21.30
C VAL A 661 12.33 2.39 -21.90
N ASP A 662 13.19 2.56 -22.91
CA ASP A 662 13.40 3.85 -23.59
C ASP A 662 12.11 4.35 -24.27
N LYS A 663 11.29 3.44 -24.79
CA LYS A 663 9.98 3.76 -25.37
C LYS A 663 8.99 4.21 -24.32
N ALA A 664 8.89 3.49 -23.19
CA ALA A 664 8.02 3.84 -22.07
C ALA A 664 8.41 5.20 -21.47
N ASN A 665 9.70 5.44 -21.25
CA ASN A 665 10.21 6.70 -20.73
C ASN A 665 9.88 7.88 -21.63
N ARG A 666 10.11 7.76 -22.94
CA ARG A 666 9.74 8.79 -23.91
C ARG A 666 8.26 9.12 -23.86
N MET A 667 7.41 8.09 -23.83
CA MET A 667 5.97 8.28 -23.72
C MET A 667 5.58 9.02 -22.43
N MET A 668 6.19 8.68 -21.29
CA MET A 668 5.93 9.36 -20.02
C MET A 668 6.38 10.83 -20.05
N LEU A 669 7.57 11.12 -20.60
CA LEU A 669 8.07 12.50 -20.76
C LEU A 669 7.19 13.33 -21.67
N GLU A 670 6.74 12.78 -22.80
CA GLU A 670 5.84 13.48 -23.74
C GLU A 670 4.50 13.82 -23.09
N ARG A 671 3.94 12.86 -22.35
CA ARG A 671 2.68 13.08 -21.59
C ARG A 671 2.85 14.13 -20.49
N ALA A 672 3.98 14.14 -19.82
CA ALA A 672 4.25 15.07 -18.71
C ALA A 672 4.45 16.51 -19.17
N LYS A 673 4.94 16.73 -20.38
CA LYS A 673 5.14 18.08 -20.96
C LYS A 673 3.82 18.79 -21.20
N ASP A 674 2.75 18.07 -21.55
CA ASP A 674 1.45 18.69 -21.86
C ASP A 674 0.57 18.85 -20.61
N ARG A 675 0.87 19.92 -19.86
CA ARG A 675 0.13 20.31 -18.66
C ARG A 675 -1.32 20.72 -18.93
N ASN A 676 -1.60 21.22 -20.12
CA ASN A 676 -2.95 21.61 -20.54
C ASN A 676 -3.80 20.38 -20.82
N ALA A 677 -3.25 19.37 -21.51
CA ALA A 677 -3.95 18.10 -21.70
C ALA A 677 -4.25 17.41 -20.37
N LEU A 678 -3.36 17.48 -19.40
CA LEU A 678 -3.60 16.94 -18.06
C LEU A 678 -4.80 17.63 -17.40
N ARG A 679 -4.87 18.97 -17.45
CA ARG A 679 -5.99 19.73 -16.89
C ARG A 679 -7.31 19.40 -17.60
N GLN A 680 -7.28 19.27 -18.92
CA GLN A 680 -8.46 18.91 -19.71
C GLN A 680 -8.96 17.51 -19.34
N ARG A 681 -8.09 16.51 -19.24
CA ARG A 681 -8.46 15.16 -18.80
C ARG A 681 -9.11 15.15 -17.41
N TRP A 682 -8.55 15.87 -16.45
CA TRP A 682 -9.18 16.02 -15.13
C TRP A 682 -10.58 16.63 -15.24
N ASN A 683 -10.74 17.69 -16.02
CA ASN A 683 -12.03 18.36 -16.18
C ASN A 683 -13.07 17.45 -16.87
N GLN A 684 -12.65 16.66 -17.85
CA GLN A 684 -13.52 15.70 -18.55
C GLN A 684 -13.91 14.56 -17.61
N SER A 685 -12.94 13.90 -16.99
CA SER A 685 -13.19 12.82 -16.04
C SER A 685 -14.10 13.24 -14.87
N LEU A 686 -13.92 14.45 -14.34
CA LEU A 686 -14.77 14.99 -13.27
C LEU A 686 -16.19 15.35 -13.73
N GLN A 687 -16.42 15.62 -15.04
CA GLN A 687 -17.77 15.84 -15.55
C GLN A 687 -18.58 14.56 -15.62
N GLU A 688 -17.97 13.43 -15.97
CA GLU A 688 -18.62 12.12 -15.95
C GLU A 688 -18.95 11.68 -14.53
N VAL A 689 -18.08 11.94 -13.59
CA VAL A 689 -18.29 11.68 -12.13
C VAL A 689 -19.42 12.54 -11.53
N ARG A 690 -19.84 13.64 -12.17
CA ARG A 690 -21.02 14.42 -11.69
C ARG A 690 -22.31 13.60 -11.62
N ASN A 691 -22.43 12.54 -12.38
CA ASN A 691 -23.57 11.61 -12.33
C ASN A 691 -23.34 10.42 -11.39
N GLN A 692 -22.11 10.22 -10.88
CA GLN A 692 -21.75 9.13 -9.99
C GLN A 692 -20.77 9.69 -8.93
N MET A 693 -21.26 9.92 -7.71
CA MET A 693 -20.45 10.44 -6.59
C MET A 693 -19.44 9.42 -6.04
N GLU A 694 -19.16 8.34 -6.76
CA GLU A 694 -18.33 7.24 -6.26
C GLU A 694 -17.24 6.89 -7.26
N ILE A 695 -16.01 6.85 -6.77
CA ILE A 695 -14.86 6.36 -7.52
C ILE A 695 -14.83 4.85 -7.39
N GLU A 696 -14.81 4.16 -8.52
CA GLU A 696 -14.95 2.72 -8.60
C GLU A 696 -13.62 2.10 -9.02
N GLN A 697 -13.18 1.10 -8.27
CA GLN A 697 -12.10 0.22 -8.69
C GLN A 697 -12.69 -0.82 -9.62
N ILE A 698 -12.23 -0.87 -10.87
CA ILE A 698 -12.76 -1.76 -11.89
C ILE A 698 -11.82 -2.94 -12.08
N ASP A 699 -12.31 -4.14 -11.79
CA ASP A 699 -11.62 -5.39 -12.05
C ASP A 699 -11.98 -5.88 -13.45
N GLU A 700 -11.08 -5.73 -14.39
CA GLU A 700 -11.27 -6.14 -15.77
C GLU A 700 -10.88 -7.61 -15.98
N ILE A 701 -11.84 -8.43 -16.38
CA ILE A 701 -11.63 -9.85 -16.67
C ILE A 701 -11.98 -10.13 -18.12
N ALA A 702 -11.04 -10.80 -18.82
CA ALA A 702 -11.29 -11.17 -20.20
C ALA A 702 -12.55 -12.05 -20.32
N ALA A 703 -13.49 -11.69 -21.19
CA ALA A 703 -14.75 -12.42 -21.37
C ALA A 703 -14.54 -13.90 -21.73
N LYS A 704 -13.37 -14.23 -22.29
CA LYS A 704 -12.96 -15.60 -22.61
C LYS A 704 -12.68 -16.43 -21.34
N GLU A 705 -12.21 -15.81 -20.28
CA GLU A 705 -11.91 -16.46 -19.00
C GLU A 705 -13.19 -16.77 -18.22
N ILE A 706 -14.26 -15.99 -18.45
CA ILE A 706 -15.57 -16.25 -17.89
C ILE A 706 -16.26 -17.32 -18.75
N GLU A 707 -15.79 -18.56 -18.68
CA GLU A 707 -16.26 -19.63 -19.55
C GLU A 707 -17.77 -19.79 -19.58
N THR A 708 -18.29 -19.86 -20.82
CA THR A 708 -19.72 -20.07 -21.09
C THR A 708 -20.15 -21.50 -20.86
N GLY A 709 -19.17 -22.43 -20.71
CA GLY A 709 -19.34 -23.78 -21.10
C GLY A 709 -20.48 -24.47 -20.37
N TYR A 710 -20.31 -24.73 -19.09
CA TYR A 710 -21.04 -25.81 -18.48
C TYR A 710 -22.45 -25.45 -17.97
N ILE A 711 -22.62 -24.31 -17.29
CA ILE A 711 -23.95 -23.97 -16.71
C ILE A 711 -24.94 -23.71 -17.82
N PHE A 712 -24.51 -23.06 -18.88
CA PHE A 712 -25.34 -22.74 -20.04
C PHE A 712 -25.66 -24.02 -20.84
N ILE A 713 -24.64 -24.84 -21.15
CA ILE A 713 -24.82 -26.09 -21.91
C ILE A 713 -25.71 -27.07 -21.14
N ASN A 714 -25.49 -27.24 -19.84
CA ASN A 714 -26.36 -28.05 -19.02
C ASN A 714 -27.80 -27.55 -18.98
N ALA A 715 -27.99 -26.26 -18.83
CA ALA A 715 -29.31 -25.69 -18.82
C ALA A 715 -30.01 -25.88 -20.18
N VAL A 716 -29.29 -25.77 -21.29
CA VAL A 716 -29.80 -26.04 -22.65
C VAL A 716 -30.15 -27.52 -22.80
N CYS A 717 -29.29 -28.45 -22.38
CA CYS A 717 -29.54 -29.89 -22.45
C CYS A 717 -30.78 -30.30 -21.62
N ILE A 718 -30.87 -29.77 -20.39
CA ILE A 718 -32.03 -30.05 -19.52
C ILE A 718 -33.30 -29.46 -20.13
N GLU A 719 -33.24 -28.27 -20.70
CA GLU A 719 -34.39 -27.65 -21.36
C GLU A 719 -34.88 -28.48 -22.55
N ILE A 720 -33.96 -28.96 -23.39
CA ILE A 720 -34.29 -29.83 -24.52
C ILE A 720 -34.98 -31.13 -24.01
N ILE A 721 -34.44 -31.74 -22.97
CA ILE A 721 -35.03 -32.97 -22.36
C ILE A 721 -36.41 -32.67 -21.81
N GLN A 722 -36.61 -31.53 -21.15
CA GLN A 722 -37.92 -31.17 -20.59
C GLN A 722 -38.95 -30.86 -21.69
N VAL A 723 -38.55 -30.23 -22.77
CA VAL A 723 -39.43 -29.98 -23.94
C VAL A 723 -39.85 -31.31 -24.58
N ILE A 724 -38.91 -32.23 -24.79
CA ILE A 724 -39.21 -33.56 -25.32
C ILE A 724 -40.18 -34.30 -24.37
N LEU A 725 -39.93 -34.26 -23.06
CA LEU A 725 -40.82 -34.88 -22.07
C LEU A 725 -42.23 -34.26 -22.09
N ALA A 726 -42.33 -32.94 -22.21
CA ALA A 726 -43.61 -32.25 -22.30
C ALA A 726 -44.40 -32.65 -23.57
N ILE A 727 -43.73 -32.84 -24.71
CA ILE A 727 -44.31 -33.31 -25.93
C ILE A 727 -44.84 -34.76 -25.76
N LEU A 728 -44.05 -35.64 -25.14
CA LEU A 728 -44.45 -37.01 -24.85
C LEU A 728 -45.67 -37.10 -23.91
N LEU A 729 -45.64 -36.27 -22.84
CA LEU A 729 -46.76 -36.17 -21.90
C LEU A 729 -48.03 -35.65 -22.56
N MET A 730 -47.90 -34.66 -23.46
CA MET A 730 -49.00 -34.11 -24.21
C MET A 730 -49.62 -35.16 -25.17
N SER A 731 -48.77 -35.91 -25.88
CA SER A 731 -49.17 -36.97 -26.76
C SER A 731 -49.88 -38.11 -26.00
N GLY A 732 -49.30 -38.51 -24.84
CA GLY A 732 -49.93 -39.51 -23.95
C GLY A 732 -51.28 -39.05 -23.40
N ARG A 733 -51.43 -37.76 -23.07
CA ARG A 733 -52.71 -37.18 -22.61
C ARG A 733 -53.75 -37.18 -23.68
N MET A 734 -53.39 -36.85 -24.91
CA MET A 734 -54.29 -36.92 -26.06
C MET A 734 -54.80 -38.39 -26.33
N MET A 735 -53.88 -39.34 -26.16
CA MET A 735 -54.21 -40.76 -26.32
C MET A 735 -55.13 -41.27 -25.17
N ALA A 736 -54.87 -40.90 -23.91
CA ALA A 736 -55.74 -41.19 -22.79
C ALA A 736 -57.17 -40.62 -22.96
N GLN A 737 -57.25 -39.40 -23.53
CA GLN A 737 -58.55 -38.81 -23.86
C GLN A 737 -59.32 -39.64 -24.92
N LYS A 738 -58.59 -40.03 -25.98
CA LYS A 738 -59.23 -40.89 -27.04
C LYS A 738 -59.68 -42.26 -26.52
N LEU A 739 -59.00 -42.81 -25.54
CA LEU A 739 -59.30 -44.09 -24.92
C LEU A 739 -60.33 -43.99 -23.77
N GLY A 740 -60.84 -42.81 -23.45
CA GLY A 740 -61.78 -42.54 -22.37
C GLY A 740 -61.24 -42.81 -20.96
N ASN A 741 -59.90 -42.84 -20.78
CA ASN A 741 -59.30 -43.09 -19.51
C ASN A 741 -59.10 -41.74 -18.74
N HIS A 742 -60.16 -41.35 -18.02
CA HIS A 742 -60.22 -40.09 -17.28
C HIS A 742 -59.12 -39.95 -16.17
N PRO A 743 -58.79 -41.03 -15.36
CA PRO A 743 -57.73 -40.89 -14.40
C PRO A 743 -56.34 -40.67 -15.01
N ALA A 744 -56.02 -41.39 -16.10
CA ALA A 744 -54.75 -41.17 -16.81
C ALA A 744 -54.67 -39.80 -17.46
N PHE A 745 -55.77 -39.28 -18.01
CA PHE A 745 -55.82 -37.92 -18.57
C PHE A 745 -55.53 -36.85 -17.52
N LEU A 746 -56.02 -37.01 -16.30
CA LEU A 746 -55.84 -36.05 -15.20
C LEU A 746 -54.40 -36.12 -14.64
N LEU A 747 -53.87 -37.32 -14.43
CA LEU A 747 -52.47 -37.50 -13.99
C LEU A 747 -51.44 -36.95 -14.97
N LEU A 748 -51.61 -37.22 -16.28
CA LEU A 748 -50.75 -36.70 -17.32
C LEU A 748 -50.90 -35.19 -17.47
N GLY A 749 -52.05 -34.59 -17.14
CA GLY A 749 -52.27 -33.16 -17.04
C GLY A 749 -51.44 -32.50 -15.93
N ILE A 750 -51.42 -33.09 -14.76
CA ILE A 750 -50.61 -32.63 -13.63
C ILE A 750 -49.11 -32.73 -13.95
N ALA A 751 -48.67 -33.86 -14.54
CA ALA A 751 -47.29 -34.06 -14.96
C ALA A 751 -46.87 -33.02 -16.05
N LEU A 752 -47.75 -32.68 -16.96
CA LEU A 752 -47.52 -31.65 -17.99
C LEU A 752 -47.34 -30.25 -17.36
N LEU A 753 -48.17 -29.91 -16.37
CA LEU A 753 -48.02 -28.65 -15.62
C LEU A 753 -46.68 -28.58 -14.87
N ALA A 754 -46.26 -29.68 -14.25
CA ALA A 754 -44.97 -29.76 -13.58
C ALA A 754 -43.81 -29.63 -14.59
N ALA A 755 -43.91 -30.26 -15.76
CA ALA A 755 -42.92 -30.16 -16.82
C ALA A 755 -42.85 -28.68 -17.37
N PHE A 756 -43.99 -28.01 -17.53
CA PHE A 756 -44.06 -26.62 -17.97
C PHE A 756 -43.43 -25.67 -16.93
N ALA A 757 -43.68 -25.86 -15.64
CA ALA A 757 -43.05 -25.11 -14.57
C ALA A 757 -41.49 -25.32 -14.57
N GLY A 758 -41.05 -26.56 -14.87
CA GLY A 758 -39.65 -26.88 -15.08
C GLY A 758 -39.00 -26.10 -16.24
N ILE A 759 -39.70 -26.07 -17.39
CA ILE A 759 -39.25 -25.31 -18.57
C ILE A 759 -39.11 -23.84 -18.25
N VAL A 760 -40.11 -23.22 -17.61
CA VAL A 760 -40.05 -21.80 -17.21
C VAL A 760 -38.87 -21.55 -16.26
N TYR A 761 -38.67 -22.42 -15.30
CA TYR A 761 -37.55 -22.31 -14.34
C TYR A 761 -36.17 -22.37 -15.05
N GLN A 762 -36.01 -23.34 -15.96
CA GLN A 762 -34.77 -23.47 -16.73
C GLN A 762 -34.57 -22.30 -17.73
N GLY A 763 -35.64 -21.84 -18.34
CA GLY A 763 -35.60 -20.63 -19.20
C GLY A 763 -35.09 -19.38 -18.47
N ILE A 764 -35.57 -19.17 -17.23
CA ILE A 764 -35.06 -18.09 -16.36
C ILE A 764 -33.56 -18.29 -16.05
N ARG A 765 -33.17 -19.53 -15.81
CA ARG A 765 -31.78 -19.87 -15.54
C ARG A 765 -30.89 -19.66 -16.76
N LEU A 766 -31.33 -20.09 -17.95
CA LEU A 766 -30.65 -19.81 -19.22
C LEU A 766 -30.47 -18.31 -19.44
N PHE A 767 -31.51 -17.53 -19.19
CA PHE A 767 -31.41 -16.07 -19.31
C PHE A 767 -30.37 -15.47 -18.35
N LYS A 768 -30.31 -15.94 -17.09
CA LYS A 768 -29.34 -15.44 -16.09
C LYS A 768 -27.89 -15.74 -16.43
N PHE A 769 -27.62 -16.80 -17.19
CA PHE A 769 -26.27 -17.24 -17.52
C PHE A 769 -25.92 -17.12 -19.00
N SER A 770 -26.76 -16.46 -19.82
CA SER A 770 -26.64 -16.39 -21.26
C SER A 770 -25.43 -15.59 -21.77
N THR A 771 -24.93 -14.62 -20.99
CA THR A 771 -23.80 -13.79 -21.38
C THR A 771 -22.73 -13.76 -20.28
N PRO A 772 -21.45 -13.50 -20.63
CA PRO A 772 -20.38 -13.36 -19.64
C PRO A 772 -20.72 -12.31 -18.57
N ALA A 773 -21.21 -11.14 -18.94
CA ALA A 773 -21.59 -10.08 -18.02
C ALA A 773 -22.70 -10.50 -17.04
N ARG A 774 -23.71 -11.26 -17.50
CA ARG A 774 -24.76 -11.77 -16.61
C ARG A 774 -24.22 -12.80 -15.61
N ARG A 775 -23.27 -13.63 -16.03
CA ARG A 775 -22.60 -14.58 -15.15
C ARG A 775 -21.74 -13.87 -14.12
N MET A 776 -20.93 -12.90 -14.56
CA MET A 776 -20.15 -12.07 -13.67
C MET A 776 -21.04 -11.41 -12.62
N LYS A 777 -22.22 -10.90 -13.01
CA LYS A 777 -23.18 -10.31 -12.07
C LYS A 777 -23.64 -11.27 -10.98
N GLN A 778 -23.86 -12.55 -11.30
CA GLN A 778 -24.23 -13.54 -10.27
C GLN A 778 -23.07 -13.84 -9.34
N LEU A 779 -21.87 -13.93 -9.87
CA LEU A 779 -20.66 -14.22 -9.15
C LEU A 779 -20.26 -13.06 -8.24
N SER A 780 -20.23 -11.84 -8.76
CA SER A 780 -19.97 -10.61 -8.02
C SER A 780 -20.92 -10.43 -6.84
N LYS A 781 -22.21 -10.70 -7.09
CA LYS A 781 -23.20 -10.66 -6.02
C LYS A 781 -22.95 -11.72 -4.95
N ALA A 782 -22.57 -12.94 -5.34
CA ALA A 782 -22.27 -14.02 -4.39
C ALA A 782 -21.04 -13.69 -3.55
N MET A 783 -20.01 -13.06 -4.16
CA MET A 783 -18.82 -12.57 -3.46
C MET A 783 -19.21 -11.52 -2.40
N LEU A 784 -19.96 -10.51 -2.80
CA LEU A 784 -20.41 -9.47 -1.88
C LEU A 784 -21.25 -10.02 -0.72
N ASP A 785 -22.17 -10.94 -1.02
CA ASP A 785 -23.03 -11.54 0.01
C ASP A 785 -22.21 -12.43 0.98
N ALA A 786 -21.14 -13.08 0.50
CA ALA A 786 -20.21 -13.84 1.33
C ALA A 786 -19.37 -12.93 2.23
N LEU A 787 -18.83 -11.83 1.70
CA LEU A 787 -18.09 -10.84 2.48
C LEU A 787 -18.94 -10.20 3.59
N ARG A 788 -20.20 -9.91 3.28
CA ARG A 788 -21.17 -9.39 4.27
C ARG A 788 -21.44 -10.40 5.40
N GLU A 789 -21.68 -11.65 5.06
CA GLU A 789 -21.98 -12.70 6.06
C GLU A 789 -20.75 -13.01 6.92
N CYS A 790 -19.54 -12.84 6.39
CA CYS A 790 -18.29 -12.97 7.14
C CYS A 790 -17.92 -11.73 7.97
N GLY A 791 -18.61 -10.58 7.78
CA GLY A 791 -18.34 -9.34 8.51
C GLY A 791 -17.03 -8.67 8.10
N GLU A 792 -16.56 -8.88 6.86
CA GLU A 792 -15.30 -8.34 6.34
C GLU A 792 -15.46 -6.96 5.67
N LEU A 793 -16.67 -6.44 5.63
CA LEU A 793 -16.98 -5.11 5.09
C LEU A 793 -17.38 -4.17 6.22
N GLU A 794 -16.84 -2.96 6.20
CA GLU A 794 -17.13 -1.91 7.18
C GLU A 794 -18.51 -1.30 6.97
N ASP A 795 -18.85 -0.97 5.72
CA ASP A 795 -20.16 -0.45 5.32
C ASP A 795 -20.88 -1.36 4.34
N GLY A 796 -20.86 -2.65 4.62
CA GLY A 796 -21.46 -3.67 3.75
C GLY A 796 -22.94 -3.46 3.41
N ALA A 797 -23.70 -2.70 4.22
CA ALA A 797 -25.11 -2.42 3.97
C ALA A 797 -25.33 -1.55 2.73
N HIS A 798 -24.45 -0.60 2.47
CA HIS A 798 -24.55 0.34 1.35
C HIS A 798 -23.82 -0.14 0.10
N CYS A 799 -22.98 -1.18 0.20
CA CYS A 799 -22.26 -1.76 -0.93
C CYS A 799 -23.22 -2.42 -1.94
N ARG A 800 -22.97 -2.24 -3.23
CA ARG A 800 -23.63 -2.92 -4.34
C ARG A 800 -22.61 -3.29 -5.40
N THR A 801 -22.82 -4.40 -6.10
CA THR A 801 -21.95 -4.79 -7.22
C THR A 801 -22.54 -4.28 -8.54
N GLU A 802 -21.70 -3.66 -9.34
CA GLU A 802 -22.01 -3.33 -10.74
C GLU A 802 -21.11 -4.13 -11.68
N VAL A 803 -21.64 -4.40 -12.88
CA VAL A 803 -20.95 -5.22 -13.88
C VAL A 803 -21.26 -4.64 -15.25
N GLU A 804 -20.22 -4.35 -16.01
CA GLU A 804 -20.32 -3.83 -17.36
C GLU A 804 -19.48 -4.65 -18.35
N SER A 805 -19.87 -4.67 -19.59
CA SER A 805 -19.11 -5.35 -20.64
C SER A 805 -18.49 -4.32 -21.57
N PHE A 806 -17.17 -4.30 -21.62
CA PHE A 806 -16.39 -3.43 -22.48
C PHE A 806 -16.10 -4.12 -23.82
N ASN A 807 -16.55 -3.54 -24.92
CA ASN A 807 -16.31 -4.01 -26.31
C ASN A 807 -16.61 -5.50 -26.59
N GLY A 808 -17.39 -6.16 -25.72
CA GLY A 808 -17.72 -7.59 -25.87
C GLY A 808 -16.59 -8.57 -25.55
N PHE A 809 -15.39 -8.09 -25.22
CA PHE A 809 -14.19 -8.91 -24.94
C PHE A 809 -13.75 -8.88 -23.48
N VAL A 810 -14.13 -7.84 -22.75
CA VAL A 810 -13.78 -7.64 -21.35
C VAL A 810 -15.04 -7.39 -20.54
N VAL A 811 -15.12 -7.92 -19.35
CA VAL A 811 -16.19 -7.67 -18.39
C VAL A 811 -15.58 -7.08 -17.15
N GLY A 812 -15.95 -5.85 -16.82
CA GLY A 812 -15.57 -5.19 -15.58
C GLY A 812 -16.59 -5.45 -14.49
N THR A 813 -16.12 -5.58 -13.27
CA THR A 813 -16.93 -5.64 -12.04
C THR A 813 -16.32 -4.76 -10.98
N TRP A 814 -17.17 -4.08 -10.21
CA TRP A 814 -16.72 -3.21 -9.12
C TRP A 814 -17.76 -3.10 -8.03
N LEU A 815 -17.32 -2.59 -6.88
CA LEU A 815 -18.18 -2.34 -5.74
C LEU A 815 -18.58 -0.88 -5.70
N LYS A 816 -19.88 -0.62 -5.71
CA LYS A 816 -20.47 0.70 -5.55
C LYS A 816 -20.94 0.91 -4.11
N GLY A 817 -20.62 2.07 -3.52
CA GLY A 817 -20.80 2.33 -2.08
C GLY A 817 -19.73 1.65 -1.22
N GLY A 818 -19.81 1.89 0.08
CA GLY A 818 -18.82 1.40 1.05
C GLY A 818 -17.54 2.24 1.10
N THR A 819 -16.62 1.82 1.96
CA THR A 819 -15.32 2.47 2.16
C THR A 819 -14.31 2.04 1.09
N THR A 820 -13.20 2.77 0.96
CA THR A 820 -12.08 2.35 0.08
C THR A 820 -11.59 0.96 0.44
N ARG A 821 -11.57 0.63 1.74
CA ARG A 821 -11.21 -0.71 2.19
C ARG A 821 -12.19 -1.77 1.68
N ASP A 822 -13.49 -1.50 1.75
CA ASP A 822 -14.49 -2.43 1.23
C ASP A 822 -14.28 -2.71 -0.26
N LYS A 823 -13.96 -1.66 -1.03
CA LYS A 823 -13.67 -1.76 -2.46
C LYS A 823 -12.39 -2.55 -2.71
N THR A 824 -11.30 -2.24 -1.99
CA THR A 824 -10.02 -2.97 -2.11
C THR A 824 -10.17 -4.43 -1.68
N THR A 825 -10.90 -4.71 -0.59
CA THR A 825 -11.15 -6.08 -0.13
C THR A 825 -11.94 -6.88 -1.17
N TYR A 826 -12.96 -6.26 -1.76
CA TYR A 826 -13.76 -6.91 -2.81
C TYR A 826 -12.93 -7.18 -4.07
N SER A 827 -12.14 -6.19 -4.52
CA SER A 827 -11.27 -6.31 -5.69
C SER A 827 -10.23 -7.41 -5.50
N ALA A 828 -9.51 -7.40 -4.39
CA ALA A 828 -8.54 -8.46 -4.06
C ALA A 828 -9.20 -9.85 -4.07
N CYS A 829 -10.41 -10.00 -3.51
CA CYS A 829 -11.14 -11.26 -3.57
C CYS A 829 -11.53 -11.67 -5.00
N MET A 830 -11.86 -10.71 -5.86
CA MET A 830 -12.17 -10.98 -7.26
C MET A 830 -10.92 -11.37 -8.05
N GLU A 831 -9.80 -10.68 -7.84
CA GLU A 831 -8.50 -11.00 -8.44
C GLU A 831 -8.02 -12.39 -8.02
N GLU A 832 -8.07 -12.72 -6.73
CA GLU A 832 -7.70 -14.05 -6.23
C GLU A 832 -8.61 -15.16 -6.79
N LEU A 833 -9.89 -14.88 -7.00
CA LEU A 833 -10.84 -15.85 -7.57
C LEU A 833 -10.52 -16.19 -9.03
N TRP A 834 -10.07 -15.20 -9.82
CA TRP A 834 -9.78 -15.32 -11.25
C TRP A 834 -8.29 -15.44 -11.55
N GLY A 835 -7.44 -15.09 -10.60
CA GLY A 835 -6.01 -15.15 -10.74
C GLY A 835 -5.47 -16.57 -10.90
N VAL A 836 -4.19 -16.65 -11.11
CA VAL A 836 -3.47 -17.93 -11.10
C VAL A 836 -3.69 -18.57 -9.73
N ILE A 837 -4.07 -19.85 -9.72
CA ILE A 837 -4.26 -20.60 -8.48
C ILE A 837 -2.87 -20.78 -7.85
N ASP A 838 -2.48 -19.81 -7.05
CA ASP A 838 -1.22 -19.82 -6.31
C ASP A 838 -1.53 -20.14 -4.84
N ASN A 839 -1.29 -21.39 -4.51
CA ASN A 839 -1.33 -21.94 -3.15
C ASN A 839 -2.56 -21.63 -2.25
N PRO A 840 -3.81 -21.70 -2.73
CA PRO A 840 -4.95 -21.45 -1.87
C PRO A 840 -5.18 -22.61 -0.90
N ARG A 841 -5.52 -22.30 0.33
CA ARG A 841 -5.89 -23.30 1.35
C ARG A 841 -7.13 -24.10 0.97
N TYR A 842 -8.02 -23.54 0.19
CA TYR A 842 -9.25 -24.14 -0.31
C TYR A 842 -9.47 -23.83 -1.78
N LEU A 843 -10.05 -24.78 -2.49
CA LEU A 843 -10.50 -24.64 -3.87
C LEU A 843 -12.01 -24.80 -3.96
N LEU A 844 -12.64 -23.96 -4.76
CA LEU A 844 -14.03 -24.12 -5.15
C LEU A 844 -14.08 -25.02 -6.39
N ILE A 845 -14.49 -26.26 -6.23
CA ILE A 845 -14.47 -27.28 -7.28
C ILE A 845 -15.90 -27.67 -7.64
N ARG A 846 -16.09 -27.92 -8.92
CA ARG A 846 -17.28 -28.55 -9.44
C ARG A 846 -16.98 -29.91 -10.05
N GLU A 847 -17.71 -30.94 -9.61
CA GLU A 847 -17.57 -32.28 -10.17
C GLU A 847 -18.18 -32.40 -11.55
N LYS A 848 -17.58 -33.26 -12.38
CA LYS A 848 -18.06 -33.58 -13.73
C LYS A 848 -19.41 -34.26 -13.71
N ILE A 849 -20.32 -33.80 -14.56
CA ILE A 849 -21.44 -34.58 -15.02
C ILE A 849 -21.27 -34.71 -16.55
N PHE A 850 -21.13 -35.89 -17.08
CA PHE A 850 -20.96 -36.18 -18.50
C PHE A 850 -19.73 -35.56 -19.21
N GLY A 851 -18.53 -36.07 -18.91
CA GLY A 851 -17.36 -35.95 -19.82
C GLY A 851 -16.71 -34.57 -19.97
N THR A 852 -17.14 -33.52 -19.27
CA THR A 852 -16.62 -32.16 -19.33
C THR A 852 -15.44 -31.93 -18.37
N SER A 853 -14.62 -30.90 -18.59
CA SER A 853 -13.51 -30.50 -17.71
C SER A 853 -14.01 -30.10 -16.32
N ARG A 854 -13.20 -30.32 -15.29
CA ARG A 854 -13.45 -29.78 -13.94
C ARG A 854 -13.22 -28.25 -13.99
N GLU A 855 -14.18 -27.50 -13.47
CA GLU A 855 -13.96 -26.09 -13.19
C GLU A 855 -13.43 -25.97 -11.76
N CYS A 856 -12.37 -25.19 -11.60
CA CYS A 856 -11.69 -24.99 -10.34
C CYS A 856 -11.35 -23.52 -10.18
N TYR A 857 -11.74 -22.93 -9.06
CA TYR A 857 -11.42 -21.53 -8.73
C TYR A 857 -10.71 -21.48 -7.39
N SER A 858 -9.83 -20.51 -7.21
CA SER A 858 -9.23 -20.21 -5.91
C SER A 858 -10.31 -19.72 -4.94
N VAL A 859 -10.29 -20.20 -3.69
CA VAL A 859 -11.06 -19.57 -2.63
C VAL A 859 -10.20 -18.42 -2.08
N PRO A 860 -10.68 -17.18 -2.13
CA PRO A 860 -9.90 -16.04 -1.66
C PRO A 860 -9.41 -16.22 -0.23
N GLU A 861 -8.20 -15.74 0.05
CA GLU A 861 -7.50 -15.95 1.32
C GLU A 861 -8.36 -15.56 2.53
N ILE A 862 -9.09 -14.46 2.41
CA ILE A 862 -9.98 -13.94 3.45
C ILE A 862 -11.03 -14.98 3.92
N PHE A 863 -11.51 -15.82 3.02
CA PHE A 863 -12.40 -16.93 3.33
C PHE A 863 -11.61 -18.21 3.66
N GLY A 864 -10.42 -18.35 3.08
CA GLY A 864 -9.55 -19.51 3.28
C GLY A 864 -8.91 -19.59 4.67
N ARG A 865 -8.90 -18.51 5.44
CA ARG A 865 -8.28 -18.46 6.78
C ARG A 865 -8.98 -19.37 7.80
N GLN A 866 -10.29 -19.56 7.68
CA GLN A 866 -11.09 -20.37 8.59
C GLN A 866 -12.06 -21.26 7.83
N LYS A 867 -12.21 -22.51 8.27
CA LYS A 867 -13.12 -23.48 7.64
C LYS A 867 -14.58 -22.98 7.59
N GLU A 868 -15.02 -22.29 8.63
CA GLU A 868 -16.38 -21.75 8.70
C GLU A 868 -16.61 -20.67 7.63
N ARG A 869 -15.64 -19.78 7.40
CA ARG A 869 -15.70 -18.76 6.36
C ARG A 869 -15.68 -19.37 4.96
N ALA A 870 -14.87 -20.39 4.75
CA ALA A 870 -14.85 -21.14 3.48
C ALA A 870 -16.21 -21.80 3.18
N LEU A 871 -16.92 -22.30 4.19
CA LEU A 871 -18.27 -22.85 4.05
C LEU A 871 -19.33 -21.78 3.78
N ILE A 872 -19.19 -20.58 4.35
CA ILE A 872 -20.04 -19.43 4.03
C ILE A 872 -19.85 -19.05 2.56
N PHE A 873 -18.61 -18.95 2.10
CA PHE A 873 -18.29 -18.70 0.69
C PHE A 873 -18.90 -19.77 -0.23
N GLU A 874 -18.73 -21.05 0.09
CA GLU A 874 -19.37 -22.17 -0.63
C GLU A 874 -20.88 -22.00 -0.72
N LYS A 875 -21.54 -21.68 0.38
CA LYS A 875 -23.00 -21.51 0.46
C LYS A 875 -23.49 -20.46 -0.53
N HIS A 876 -22.79 -19.29 -0.62
CA HIS A 876 -23.17 -18.22 -1.53
C HIS A 876 -22.84 -18.56 -2.98
N MET A 877 -21.69 -19.12 -3.25
CA MET A 877 -21.30 -19.56 -4.59
C MET A 877 -22.21 -20.69 -5.11
N LYS A 878 -22.55 -21.65 -4.28
CA LYS A 878 -23.48 -22.73 -4.62
C LYS A 878 -24.89 -22.22 -4.97
N ARG A 879 -25.35 -21.17 -4.28
CA ARG A 879 -26.63 -20.53 -4.54
C ARG A 879 -26.64 -19.79 -5.86
N ALA A 880 -25.54 -19.13 -6.21
CA ALA A 880 -25.39 -18.31 -7.39
C ALA A 880 -25.06 -19.13 -8.64
N LEU A 881 -24.13 -20.08 -8.54
CA LEU A 881 -23.51 -20.77 -9.67
C LEU A 881 -23.96 -22.24 -9.82
N GLY A 882 -24.52 -22.84 -8.77
CA GLY A 882 -24.94 -24.24 -8.77
C GLY A 882 -23.99 -25.14 -7.95
N PRO A 883 -23.84 -26.43 -8.26
CA PRO A 883 -23.23 -27.42 -7.37
C PRO A 883 -21.70 -27.32 -7.32
N TYR A 884 -21.19 -26.22 -6.78
CA TYR A 884 -19.80 -26.06 -6.41
C TYR A 884 -19.59 -26.48 -4.95
N HIS A 885 -18.45 -27.05 -4.64
CA HIS A 885 -18.05 -27.47 -3.31
C HIS A 885 -16.66 -26.92 -2.99
N VAL A 886 -16.49 -26.42 -1.79
CA VAL A 886 -15.18 -26.06 -1.27
C VAL A 886 -14.49 -27.33 -0.80
N VAL A 887 -13.33 -27.58 -1.36
CA VAL A 887 -12.45 -28.69 -0.98
C VAL A 887 -11.21 -28.08 -0.37
N SER A 888 -10.83 -28.52 0.84
CA SER A 888 -9.53 -28.16 1.38
C SER A 888 -8.47 -28.68 0.41
N VAL A 889 -7.57 -27.79 0.01
CA VAL A 889 -6.43 -28.22 -0.78
C VAL A 889 -5.46 -28.93 0.15
N SER A 890 -5.75 -30.20 0.33
CA SER A 890 -4.64 -31.12 0.31
C SER A 890 -4.26 -31.18 -1.18
N TYR A 891 -3.09 -30.73 -1.59
CA TYR A 891 -2.61 -30.54 -2.98
C TYR A 891 -2.92 -31.67 -4.00
N THR A 892 -4.16 -32.17 -3.98
CA THR A 892 -4.60 -33.38 -4.66
C THR A 892 -5.15 -33.16 -6.05
N HIS A 893 -5.33 -31.93 -6.53
CA HIS A 893 -6.09 -31.73 -7.76
C HIS A 893 -5.58 -30.68 -8.75
N LEU A 894 -4.36 -30.19 -8.63
CA LEU A 894 -3.79 -29.26 -9.61
C LEU A 894 -3.10 -29.98 -10.76
N THR A 895 -3.85 -30.75 -11.56
CA THR A 895 -3.59 -30.84 -12.99
C THR A 895 -4.66 -30.03 -13.69
N LEU A 896 -4.44 -28.72 -13.81
CA LEU A 896 -5.18 -27.91 -14.76
C LEU A 896 -4.78 -28.36 -16.18
N PRO A 897 -5.73 -28.62 -17.07
CA PRO A 897 -5.40 -28.66 -18.48
C PRO A 897 -4.98 -27.26 -18.90
N THR A 898 -3.75 -27.14 -19.43
CA THR A 898 -3.24 -25.98 -20.16
C THR A 898 -4.20 -25.59 -21.28
#